data_e8b17da9770f4e843e62dc56057bedc5
#
_entry.id   e8b17da9770f4e843e62dc56057bedc5
#
_cell.length_a   1.000
_cell.length_b   1.000
_cell.length_c   1.000
_cell.angle_alpha   90.00
_cell.angle_beta   90.00
_cell.angle_gamma   90.00
#
_symmetry.space_group_name_H-M   'P 1'
#
loop_
_entity.id
_entity.type
_entity.pdbx_description
1 polymer ?
#
loop_
_entity_poly.entity_id
_entity_poly.type
_entity_poly.pdbx_seq_one_letter_code
_entity_poly.pdbx_strand_id
1 'polypeptide(L)'
;MARRSFLSALGIAAVPGAAGGAPPAVRPSAPRRGGPAADALARLLPRHHRQVEFRALPGGDGADAFRVGGRTGLITVEGTTPAVQLAGFHHYLRHTAHAHVSWAGEQTDLPARLPAPAAPYARTANVPHRFALNDTGEGYTAPYADWAWWERTIDVLALHGVNEVLVCLGSDTVHRRVFEEFGHTAQELREWVPGPAHQPWWLLQNLSGFGGPVSQQLLDARAALARRVVDRLRELGMSPVLPGWSGAVPDGFADRNPGAVVIPQGRWLGFARPDWLDPRTGLFARVAAAFYRVQGELLGEAPLYRTDLLHEGGRPGGVPVGEAARAVQEALLAARPDAVWAVLGWQSNPARELLDAVDRDRMLVLDGLSDRRPAVVDRETDWAGTPYAFGSIWNFGGHTTLGANTPDWARLYHAWLAKEGSALRGIALMPEASHNNPAALALFTDLPWSEAAPDLASWFSGWSVQRYGAPDPHAAAAWDVLRRTAYGTTREDGWSEAHEGLYGARPALTAASAAAWSPRAPRYDVREFDRALTELLAVAPGLRRSSAYRCDLLDVARQALSNRSRVLLPALRAAHAAGDRERFDRLAGVWMRHMELLEALVATDGRHLLGRWAADARRWGADRAEADRLEYDAVSLLTVWGPRRAADEGRLHDYANREWSGLVGGLYALRWRTLFEELSAALAEDRGPAPVDWFALEDAWARRRHDLPAEPAGDTWRAAARVREELARDTCQTSLTASVDGGVLGPDRPVVLTARFEDLNGFTPARDVSFSLAPPRGVTAEPLPAGPGRASWRLTAAGPAASPAPLLVPVARCTVGGAPGSVTAAVRVMTAGGVGAPHRTVSSNGAVFARVGDRFAVEGSGRDMWGATEEFGAVVHPGGLPGRARATVRVLHQDPTGAWARAGLVVRDDLAAPGSPGFLSLALTPANGVVLSWDSDGDGRLDSRRLLAGYAAPVHLRLTRDGRRCTGECSADGRVWETVAAVTLPAAAPVQDVGIFMSAVGGGSGARGVAGFSGFSVT
;
A
#
# COMPACT_ATOMS: atom_id res chain seq x y z
N MET A 1 36.24 17.28 -44.65
CA MET A 1 36.65 18.66 -44.95
C MET A 1 35.89 19.60 -44.04
N ALA A 2 36.71 20.41 -43.34
CA ALA A 2 36.43 21.66 -42.60
C ALA A 2 35.44 21.61 -41.38
N ARG A 3 35.97 21.45 -40.27
CA ARG A 3 36.26 22.20 -39.03
C ARG A 3 35.96 23.72 -39.10
N ARG A 4 35.21 24.24 -38.12
CA ARG A 4 35.53 25.51 -37.44
C ARG A 4 35.06 25.50 -36.01
N SER A 5 36.05 25.52 -35.09
CA SER A 5 35.98 25.76 -33.66
C SER A 5 35.73 27.24 -33.37
N PHE A 6 35.06 27.56 -32.27
CA PHE A 6 35.25 28.82 -31.54
C PHE A 6 35.46 28.54 -30.06
N LEU A 7 36.70 28.75 -29.64
CA LEU A 7 37.08 28.89 -28.22
C LEU A 7 36.99 30.38 -27.87
N SER A 8 36.52 30.72 -26.70
CA SER A 8 36.88 31.95 -26.00
C SER A 8 36.83 31.77 -24.49
N ALA A 9 37.99 31.67 -23.95
CA ALA A 9 38.58 32.34 -22.79
C ALA A 9 37.88 32.27 -21.42
N LEU A 10 38.47 31.41 -20.58
CA LEU A 10 38.38 31.46 -19.10
C LEU A 10 39.27 32.59 -18.59
N GLY A 11 38.67 33.46 -17.75
CA GLY A 11 39.41 34.33 -16.84
C GLY A 11 39.30 33.79 -15.42
N ILE A 12 40.41 33.31 -14.87
CA ILE A 12 40.54 32.91 -13.47
C ILE A 12 40.77 34.17 -12.62
N ALA A 13 39.87 34.50 -11.70
CA ALA A 13 40.13 35.48 -10.66
C ALA A 13 40.22 34.77 -9.30
N ALA A 14 41.30 34.99 -8.59
CA ALA A 14 41.61 34.46 -7.27
C ALA A 14 40.68 35.01 -6.21
N VAL A 15 40.24 34.12 -5.30
CA VAL A 15 39.41 34.43 -4.12
C VAL A 15 40.33 34.74 -2.93
N PRO A 16 40.18 35.86 -2.24
CA PRO A 16 40.75 36.07 -0.90
C PRO A 16 39.81 35.47 0.18
N GLY A 17 40.43 34.94 1.23
CA GLY A 17 39.81 34.21 2.34
C GLY A 17 38.67 34.90 3.02
N ALA A 18 37.69 34.11 3.43
CA ALA A 18 36.53 34.49 4.16
C ALA A 18 36.82 34.66 5.66
N ALA A 19 36.57 35.86 6.16
CA ALA A 19 36.35 36.12 7.58
C ALA A 19 34.87 35.84 7.88
N GLY A 20 34.62 35.13 9.00
CA GLY A 20 33.26 34.78 9.44
C GLY A 20 32.39 36.05 9.71
N GLY A 21 31.31 36.15 8.93
CA GLY A 21 30.25 37.12 9.14
C GLY A 21 28.99 36.44 9.64
N ALA A 22 28.43 36.97 10.71
CA ALA A 22 27.13 36.54 11.20
C ALA A 22 26.05 36.68 10.11
N PRO A 23 25.00 35.83 10.12
CA PRO A 23 23.94 35.93 9.14
C PRO A 23 23.23 37.28 9.21
N PRO A 24 22.83 37.85 8.07
CA PRO A 24 22.21 39.17 8.05
C PRO A 24 20.86 39.12 8.79
N ALA A 25 20.68 40.02 9.76
CA ALA A 25 19.41 40.26 10.42
C ALA A 25 18.33 40.58 9.38
N VAL A 26 17.29 39.77 9.35
CA VAL A 26 16.10 40.00 8.52
C VAL A 26 15.43 41.27 8.99
N ARG A 27 15.52 42.33 8.19
CA ARG A 27 14.73 43.56 8.40
C ARG A 27 13.26 43.22 8.19
N PRO A 28 12.34 43.61 9.09
CA PRO A 28 10.91 43.47 8.84
C PRO A 28 10.57 44.23 7.55
N SER A 29 10.04 43.56 6.57
CA SER A 29 9.53 44.18 5.35
C SER A 29 8.35 45.08 5.68
N ALA A 30 8.34 46.30 5.11
CA ALA A 30 7.21 47.21 5.23
C ALA A 30 5.87 46.52 4.83
N PRO A 31 4.75 46.84 5.48
CA PRO A 31 3.46 46.20 5.17
C PRO A 31 3.11 46.45 3.69
N ARG A 32 3.07 45.35 2.92
CA ARG A 32 2.66 45.36 1.52
C ARG A 32 1.15 45.57 1.43
N ARG A 33 0.70 46.38 0.50
CA ARG A 33 -0.72 46.56 0.15
C ARG A 33 -1.22 45.27 -0.49
N GLY A 34 -1.89 44.36 0.27
CA GLY A 34 -2.46 43.19 -0.31
C GLY A 34 -2.95 42.09 0.65
N GLY A 35 -2.27 41.89 1.76
CA GLY A 35 -2.59 40.84 2.74
C GLY A 35 -2.26 39.40 2.28
N PRO A 36 -2.36 38.40 3.19
CA PRO A 36 -1.86 37.02 2.96
C PRO A 36 -2.46 36.28 1.76
N ALA A 37 -3.76 36.49 1.47
CA ALA A 37 -4.42 35.91 0.30
C ALA A 37 -3.89 36.49 -1.01
N ALA A 38 -3.66 37.80 -1.06
CA ALA A 38 -3.12 38.48 -2.25
C ALA A 38 -1.66 38.07 -2.51
N ASP A 39 -0.87 37.88 -1.44
CA ASP A 39 0.52 37.40 -1.55
C ASP A 39 0.56 35.95 -2.06
N ALA A 40 -0.32 35.07 -1.59
CA ALA A 40 -0.47 33.72 -2.13
C ALA A 40 -0.85 33.75 -3.61
N LEU A 41 -1.85 34.57 -3.97
CA LEU A 41 -2.29 34.69 -5.35
C LEU A 41 -1.20 35.25 -6.26
N ALA A 42 -0.38 36.16 -5.79
CA ALA A 42 0.75 36.70 -6.55
C ALA A 42 1.81 35.65 -6.90
N ARG A 43 2.00 34.63 -6.04
CA ARG A 43 2.84 33.46 -6.33
C ARG A 43 2.18 32.49 -7.32
N LEU A 44 0.91 32.22 -7.11
CA LEU A 44 0.14 31.23 -7.88
C LEU A 44 -0.19 31.72 -9.29
N LEU A 45 -0.60 32.99 -9.43
CA LEU A 45 -1.04 33.62 -10.68
C LEU A 45 -0.39 35.02 -10.88
N PRO A 46 0.93 35.08 -11.08
CA PRO A 46 1.68 36.34 -11.13
C PRO A 46 1.19 37.35 -12.19
N ARG A 47 0.57 36.87 -13.29
CA ARG A 47 0.06 37.71 -14.37
C ARG A 47 -1.35 38.27 -14.10
N HIS A 48 -2.13 37.63 -13.20
CA HIS A 48 -3.54 37.95 -13.00
C HIS A 48 -3.87 38.47 -11.58
N HIS A 49 -2.97 38.32 -10.59
CA HIS A 49 -3.25 38.67 -9.19
C HIS A 49 -3.78 40.07 -9.00
N ARG A 50 -3.35 41.07 -9.83
CA ARG A 50 -3.78 42.47 -9.74
C ARG A 50 -5.24 42.68 -10.18
N GLN A 51 -5.88 41.71 -10.81
CA GLN A 51 -7.27 41.71 -11.23
C GLN A 51 -8.19 41.13 -10.15
N VAL A 52 -7.67 40.78 -8.98
CA VAL A 52 -8.44 40.22 -7.88
C VAL A 52 -8.32 41.10 -6.66
N GLU A 53 -9.43 41.49 -6.08
CA GLU A 53 -9.54 42.24 -4.84
C GLU A 53 -10.12 41.33 -3.76
N PHE A 54 -9.31 41.05 -2.73
CA PHE A 54 -9.75 40.34 -1.55
C PHE A 54 -10.27 41.32 -0.48
N ARG A 55 -11.43 40.98 0.11
CA ARG A 55 -12.05 41.76 1.20
C ARG A 55 -12.44 40.82 2.34
N ALA A 56 -12.37 41.32 3.56
CA ALA A 56 -12.89 40.62 4.71
C ALA A 56 -14.43 40.59 4.64
N LEU A 57 -15.01 39.43 4.82
CA LEU A 57 -16.43 39.23 5.07
C LEU A 57 -16.61 39.23 6.59
N PRO A 58 -17.36 40.14 7.19
CA PRO A 58 -17.63 40.09 8.61
C PRO A 58 -18.28 38.73 8.97
N GLY A 59 -17.75 38.06 9.99
CA GLY A 59 -18.32 36.79 10.45
C GLY A 59 -19.76 36.98 10.93
N GLY A 60 -20.64 36.09 10.43
CA GLY A 60 -21.98 35.95 10.96
C GLY A 60 -21.99 34.94 12.11
N ASP A 61 -22.74 33.84 11.96
CA ASP A 61 -22.95 32.80 12.97
C ASP A 61 -21.72 31.89 13.24
N GLY A 62 -20.50 32.34 12.98
CA GLY A 62 -19.25 31.62 13.21
C GLY A 62 -18.85 30.66 12.09
N ALA A 63 -19.68 30.44 11.07
CA ALA A 63 -19.37 29.57 9.94
C ALA A 63 -18.50 30.33 8.91
N ASP A 64 -17.55 29.59 8.31
CA ASP A 64 -16.75 30.09 7.20
C ASP A 64 -17.62 30.29 5.94
N ALA A 65 -17.47 31.48 5.33
CA ALA A 65 -18.24 31.83 4.14
C ALA A 65 -17.41 32.70 3.18
N PHE A 66 -17.71 32.57 1.89
CA PHE A 66 -17.18 33.48 0.89
C PHE A 66 -18.28 34.02 -0.05
N ARG A 67 -18.00 35.15 -0.65
CA ARG A 67 -18.82 35.76 -1.70
C ARG A 67 -17.94 36.17 -2.87
N VAL A 68 -18.36 35.87 -4.09
CA VAL A 68 -17.65 36.22 -5.32
C VAL A 68 -18.52 37.09 -6.20
N GLY A 69 -17.93 38.14 -6.73
CA GLY A 69 -18.57 39.07 -7.65
C GLY A 69 -17.55 39.84 -8.49
N GLY A 70 -17.97 40.94 -9.07
CA GLY A 70 -17.07 41.82 -9.80
C GLY A 70 -17.43 41.98 -11.29
N ARG A 71 -16.49 42.46 -12.07
CA ARG A 71 -16.61 42.70 -13.51
C ARG A 71 -15.38 42.18 -14.24
N THR A 72 -15.45 42.00 -15.55
CA THR A 72 -14.33 41.57 -16.37
C THR A 72 -13.07 42.41 -16.09
N GLY A 73 -11.99 41.76 -15.68
CA GLY A 73 -10.71 42.33 -15.32
C GLY A 73 -10.63 42.87 -13.89
N LEU A 74 -11.67 42.72 -13.07
CA LEU A 74 -11.65 43.03 -11.63
C LEU A 74 -12.66 42.12 -10.90
N ILE A 75 -12.18 41.08 -10.30
CA ILE A 75 -12.94 40.10 -9.52
C ILE A 75 -12.83 40.46 -8.05
N THR A 76 -13.95 40.55 -7.34
CA THR A 76 -13.98 40.77 -5.91
C THR A 76 -14.31 39.45 -5.21
N VAL A 77 -13.50 39.07 -4.24
CA VAL A 77 -13.70 37.92 -3.39
C VAL A 77 -13.71 38.36 -1.94
N GLU A 78 -14.83 38.17 -1.28
CA GLU A 78 -14.98 38.39 0.15
C GLU A 78 -14.93 37.06 0.88
N GLY A 79 -14.25 36.97 2.01
CA GLY A 79 -14.15 35.73 2.81
C GLY A 79 -13.89 36.02 4.28
N THR A 80 -14.32 35.09 5.15
CA THR A 80 -14.19 35.19 6.60
C THR A 80 -12.74 35.17 7.08
N THR A 81 -11.87 34.44 6.34
CA THR A 81 -10.41 34.45 6.57
C THR A 81 -9.67 34.56 5.23
N PRO A 82 -8.36 34.84 5.22
CA PRO A 82 -7.57 34.80 3.98
C PRO A 82 -7.60 33.45 3.26
N ALA A 83 -7.62 32.34 3.98
CA ALA A 83 -7.76 31.01 3.38
C ALA A 83 -9.13 30.84 2.71
N VAL A 84 -10.21 31.31 3.33
CA VAL A 84 -11.56 31.28 2.76
C VAL A 84 -11.69 32.22 1.55
N GLN A 85 -10.97 33.34 1.53
CA GLN A 85 -10.84 34.18 0.33
C GLN A 85 -10.19 33.43 -0.83
N LEU A 86 -9.12 32.64 -0.56
CA LEU A 86 -8.48 31.79 -1.56
C LEU A 86 -9.40 30.68 -2.03
N ALA A 87 -10.17 30.05 -1.14
CA ALA A 87 -11.19 29.06 -1.51
C ALA A 87 -12.28 29.65 -2.41
N GLY A 88 -12.79 30.83 -2.10
CA GLY A 88 -13.73 31.55 -2.95
C GLY A 88 -13.13 31.87 -4.31
N PHE A 89 -11.89 32.30 -4.37
CA PHE A 89 -11.19 32.55 -5.62
C PHE A 89 -10.98 31.26 -6.43
N HIS A 90 -10.62 30.16 -5.80
CA HIS A 90 -10.47 28.86 -6.48
C HIS A 90 -11.82 28.35 -7.03
N HIS A 91 -12.90 28.53 -6.27
CA HIS A 91 -14.24 28.25 -6.77
C HIS A 91 -14.57 29.08 -8.02
N TYR A 92 -14.21 30.36 -8.03
CA TYR A 92 -14.32 31.22 -9.21
C TYR A 92 -13.48 30.68 -10.38
N LEU A 93 -12.23 30.35 -10.15
CA LEU A 93 -11.36 29.79 -11.20
C LEU A 93 -12.00 28.57 -11.85
N ARG A 94 -12.49 27.66 -11.03
CA ARG A 94 -13.07 26.38 -11.51
C ARG A 94 -14.36 26.59 -12.29
N HIS A 95 -15.29 27.37 -11.78
CA HIS A 95 -16.65 27.43 -12.30
C HIS A 95 -16.92 28.60 -13.26
N THR A 96 -16.01 29.58 -13.31
CA THR A 96 -16.17 30.75 -14.19
C THR A 96 -15.03 30.88 -15.18
N ALA A 97 -13.78 30.70 -14.73
CA ALA A 97 -12.60 30.90 -15.57
C ALA A 97 -12.08 29.59 -16.21
N HIS A 98 -12.68 28.44 -15.89
CA HIS A 98 -12.26 27.13 -16.36
C HIS A 98 -10.78 26.84 -16.16
N ALA A 99 -10.31 27.17 -14.96
CA ALA A 99 -8.94 26.99 -14.53
C ALA A 99 -8.89 26.20 -13.21
N HIS A 100 -7.77 25.56 -12.93
CA HIS A 100 -7.62 24.73 -11.76
C HIS A 100 -6.18 24.73 -11.26
N VAL A 101 -6.01 24.87 -9.96
CA VAL A 101 -4.74 24.73 -9.25
C VAL A 101 -4.87 23.56 -8.26
N SER A 102 -3.93 22.63 -8.30
CA SER A 102 -3.93 21.46 -7.43
C SER A 102 -2.51 21.14 -6.94
N TRP A 103 -2.40 20.16 -6.06
CA TRP A 103 -1.11 19.57 -5.68
C TRP A 103 -0.50 18.69 -6.79
N ALA A 104 -1.31 18.25 -7.78
CA ALA A 104 -0.86 17.47 -8.93
C ALA A 104 -1.43 18.03 -10.23
N GLY A 105 -0.61 18.77 -10.94
CA GLY A 105 -0.96 19.41 -12.20
C GLY A 105 -1.90 20.61 -12.06
N GLU A 106 -1.78 21.58 -12.94
CA GLU A 106 -2.59 22.79 -12.95
C GLU A 106 -2.94 23.23 -14.37
N GLN A 107 -4.10 23.89 -14.50
CA GLN A 107 -4.53 24.63 -15.69
C GLN A 107 -4.68 26.09 -15.33
N THR A 108 -3.80 26.94 -15.79
CA THR A 108 -3.76 28.38 -15.53
C THR A 108 -3.59 29.21 -16.79
N ASP A 109 -3.89 28.65 -17.96
CA ASP A 109 -3.94 29.39 -19.21
C ASP A 109 -5.25 30.20 -19.26
N LEU A 110 -5.18 31.37 -18.65
CA LEU A 110 -6.29 32.28 -18.45
C LEU A 110 -6.26 33.41 -19.50
N PRO A 111 -7.44 33.97 -19.90
CA PRO A 111 -7.50 35.11 -20.76
C PRO A 111 -6.84 36.34 -20.11
N ALA A 112 -6.31 37.29 -20.91
CA ALA A 112 -5.62 38.47 -20.42
C ALA A 112 -6.44 39.29 -19.39
N ARG A 113 -7.75 39.25 -19.52
CA ARG A 113 -8.70 39.83 -18.53
C ARG A 113 -9.57 38.70 -17.99
N LEU A 114 -9.57 38.51 -16.67
CA LEU A 114 -10.40 37.55 -15.98
C LEU A 114 -11.89 37.79 -16.27
N PRO A 115 -12.70 36.78 -16.69
CA PRO A 115 -14.12 36.94 -16.99
C PRO A 115 -14.94 37.26 -15.73
N ALA A 116 -15.98 38.08 -15.85
CA ALA A 116 -16.91 38.28 -14.74
C ALA A 116 -17.73 37.01 -14.47
N PRO A 117 -18.10 36.71 -13.23
CA PRO A 117 -19.12 35.71 -12.98
C PRO A 117 -20.47 36.16 -13.56
N ALA A 118 -21.32 35.25 -14.02
CA ALA A 118 -22.61 35.55 -14.61
C ALA A 118 -23.52 36.35 -13.63
N ALA A 119 -23.43 36.06 -12.35
CA ALA A 119 -24.04 36.78 -11.23
C ALA A 119 -23.16 36.60 -9.98
N PRO A 120 -23.18 37.54 -9.02
CA PRO A 120 -22.57 37.34 -7.73
C PRO A 120 -23.17 36.14 -7.02
N TYR A 121 -22.33 35.38 -6.31
CA TYR A 121 -22.76 34.19 -5.55
C TYR A 121 -22.00 34.07 -4.24
N ALA A 122 -22.55 33.31 -3.32
CA ALA A 122 -21.94 33.01 -2.04
C ALA A 122 -21.99 31.50 -1.73
N ARG A 123 -21.07 31.03 -0.88
CA ARG A 123 -21.10 29.68 -0.28
C ARG A 123 -20.72 29.81 1.19
N THR A 124 -21.33 28.95 1.99
CA THR A 124 -21.03 28.80 3.42
C THR A 124 -20.65 27.35 3.66
N ALA A 125 -19.59 27.14 4.44
CA ALA A 125 -19.18 25.80 4.85
C ALA A 125 -20.23 25.20 5.80
N ASN A 126 -20.63 23.96 5.51
CA ASN A 126 -21.66 23.25 6.31
C ASN A 126 -21.09 22.56 7.57
N VAL A 127 -19.76 22.57 7.74
CA VAL A 127 -19.04 22.05 8.92
C VAL A 127 -17.86 22.95 9.29
N PRO A 128 -17.53 23.07 10.60
CA PRO A 128 -16.43 23.91 11.07
C PRO A 128 -15.03 23.33 10.78
N HIS A 129 -14.86 21.98 10.89
CA HIS A 129 -13.56 21.33 10.74
C HIS A 129 -13.35 20.88 9.30
N ARG A 130 -12.28 21.31 8.68
CA ARG A 130 -11.82 20.87 7.37
C ARG A 130 -10.34 20.54 7.47
N PHE A 131 -10.10 19.40 8.13
CA PHE A 131 -8.78 18.90 8.50
C PHE A 131 -8.06 18.30 7.28
N ALA A 132 -6.76 18.48 7.20
CA ALA A 132 -5.90 17.88 6.19
C ALA A 132 -4.60 17.34 6.76
N LEU A 133 -4.10 16.34 6.07
CA LEU A 133 -2.91 15.53 6.15
C LEU A 133 -3.04 14.36 7.14
N ASN A 134 -2.42 13.26 6.75
CA ASN A 134 -2.33 12.05 7.56
C ASN A 134 -1.12 12.12 8.50
N ASP A 135 -1.18 11.41 9.62
CA ASP A 135 -0.05 11.27 10.55
C ASP A 135 1.22 10.78 9.83
N THR A 136 1.07 9.85 8.88
CA THR A 136 2.17 9.30 8.08
C THR A 136 2.52 10.12 6.85
N GLY A 137 1.71 11.16 6.58
CA GLY A 137 1.79 11.96 5.35
C GLY A 137 3.15 12.63 5.12
N GLU A 138 3.80 13.14 6.16
CA GLU A 138 5.15 13.73 6.01
C GLU A 138 6.16 12.66 5.57
N GLY A 139 6.12 11.44 6.15
CA GLY A 139 7.01 10.34 5.77
C GLY A 139 6.81 9.86 4.33
N TYR A 140 5.57 9.63 3.93
CA TYR A 140 5.28 9.09 2.61
C TYR A 140 5.23 10.11 1.49
N THR A 141 5.11 11.40 1.79
CA THR A 141 4.98 12.44 0.76
C THR A 141 6.27 13.21 0.54
N ALA A 142 6.86 13.76 1.60
CA ALA A 142 8.00 14.66 1.47
C ALA A 142 8.74 14.84 2.82
N PRO A 143 9.39 13.79 3.35
CA PRO A 143 10.06 13.83 4.65
C PRO A 143 11.22 14.85 4.68
N TYR A 144 11.73 15.18 3.49
CA TYR A 144 12.83 16.12 3.28
C TYR A 144 12.40 17.36 2.50
N ALA A 145 11.11 17.74 2.64
CA ALA A 145 10.57 18.95 2.04
C ALA A 145 11.28 20.22 2.53
N ASP A 146 11.46 21.16 1.63
CA ASP A 146 11.92 22.51 1.94
C ASP A 146 10.76 23.50 2.09
N TRP A 147 11.09 24.76 2.31
CA TRP A 147 10.08 25.82 2.41
C TRP A 147 9.24 26.00 1.15
N ALA A 148 9.83 25.86 -0.03
CA ALA A 148 9.10 26.07 -1.28
C ALA A 148 8.00 25.03 -1.46
N TRP A 149 8.28 23.78 -1.07
CA TRP A 149 7.29 22.71 -1.07
C TRP A 149 6.15 22.98 -0.07
N TRP A 150 6.48 23.36 1.18
CA TRP A 150 5.49 23.64 2.21
C TRP A 150 4.63 24.87 1.86
N GLU A 151 5.26 25.96 1.40
CA GLU A 151 4.52 27.19 1.00
C GLU A 151 3.50 26.87 -0.10
N ARG A 152 3.92 26.10 -1.12
CA ARG A 152 3.02 25.67 -2.20
C ARG A 152 1.91 24.76 -1.69
N THR A 153 2.21 23.80 -0.83
CA THR A 153 1.23 22.86 -0.27
C THR A 153 0.19 23.60 0.56
N ILE A 154 0.60 24.52 1.43
CA ILE A 154 -0.32 25.35 2.23
C ILE A 154 -1.22 26.22 1.32
N ASP A 155 -0.65 26.88 0.31
CA ASP A 155 -1.43 27.70 -0.63
C ASP A 155 -2.46 26.84 -1.39
N VAL A 156 -2.12 25.61 -1.78
CA VAL A 156 -3.06 24.67 -2.42
C VAL A 156 -4.14 24.22 -1.45
N LEU A 157 -3.81 23.84 -0.22
CA LEU A 157 -4.78 23.45 0.79
C LEU A 157 -5.77 24.60 1.09
N ALA A 158 -5.27 25.84 1.20
CA ALA A 158 -6.12 27.02 1.37
C ALA A 158 -7.06 27.24 0.17
N LEU A 159 -6.58 27.08 -1.08
CA LEU A 159 -7.41 27.12 -2.28
C LEU A 159 -8.53 26.08 -2.25
N HIS A 160 -8.29 24.93 -1.65
CA HIS A 160 -9.28 23.85 -1.48
C HIS A 160 -10.15 23.98 -0.23
N GLY A 161 -10.03 25.12 0.50
CA GLY A 161 -10.91 25.44 1.64
C GLY A 161 -10.59 24.68 2.92
N VAL A 162 -9.41 24.07 3.04
CA VAL A 162 -8.89 23.47 4.27
C VAL A 162 -8.61 24.58 5.28
N ASN A 163 -8.95 24.35 6.55
CA ASN A 163 -8.69 25.32 7.63
C ASN A 163 -7.86 24.74 8.79
N GLU A 164 -7.58 23.46 8.80
CA GLU A 164 -6.81 22.76 9.83
C GLU A 164 -5.76 21.86 9.17
N VAL A 165 -4.48 22.03 9.51
CA VAL A 165 -3.39 21.27 8.88
C VAL A 165 -2.50 20.65 9.96
N LEU A 166 -2.32 19.33 9.90
CA LEU A 166 -1.40 18.61 10.77
C LEU A 166 0.04 18.97 10.40
N VAL A 167 0.84 19.36 11.42
CA VAL A 167 2.26 19.69 11.30
C VAL A 167 3.04 18.87 12.30
N CYS A 168 3.66 17.77 11.85
CA CYS A 168 4.51 16.91 12.67
C CYS A 168 5.97 17.40 12.72
N LEU A 169 6.36 18.21 11.74
CA LEU A 169 7.68 18.79 11.62
C LEU A 169 8.10 19.55 12.89
N GLY A 170 9.35 19.34 13.36
CA GLY A 170 9.91 19.98 14.56
C GLY A 170 9.61 19.24 15.87
N SER A 171 8.80 18.18 15.86
CA SER A 171 8.52 17.36 17.04
C SER A 171 9.79 16.66 17.59
N ASP A 172 10.72 16.34 16.72
CA ASP A 172 12.05 15.83 17.06
C ASP A 172 12.81 16.77 18.03
N THR A 173 12.81 18.05 17.74
CA THR A 173 13.43 19.08 18.59
C THR A 173 12.65 19.28 19.89
N VAL A 174 11.31 19.21 19.85
CA VAL A 174 10.48 19.29 21.08
C VAL A 174 10.84 18.16 22.03
N HIS A 175 10.79 16.92 21.59
CA HIS A 175 11.11 15.76 22.43
C HIS A 175 12.54 15.80 22.95
N ARG A 176 13.52 16.15 22.11
CA ARG A 176 14.91 16.28 22.55
C ARG A 176 15.02 17.29 23.71
N ARG A 177 14.47 18.50 23.54
CA ARG A 177 14.55 19.53 24.59
C ARG A 177 13.82 19.13 25.87
N VAL A 178 12.66 18.46 25.74
CA VAL A 178 11.92 17.98 26.91
C VAL A 178 12.73 16.94 27.68
N PHE A 179 13.23 15.90 27.03
CA PHE A 179 13.86 14.79 27.74
C PHE A 179 15.28 15.12 28.23
N GLU A 180 15.91 16.18 27.72
CA GLU A 180 17.12 16.76 28.36
C GLU A 180 16.82 17.27 29.78
N GLU A 181 15.62 17.83 30.03
CA GLU A 181 15.18 18.26 31.36
C GLU A 181 14.94 17.07 32.32
N PHE A 182 14.77 15.86 31.78
CA PHE A 182 14.57 14.61 32.52
C PHE A 182 15.82 13.69 32.51
N GLY A 183 17.01 14.28 32.29
CA GLY A 183 18.30 13.65 32.54
C GLY A 183 18.87 12.84 31.37
N HIS A 184 18.30 12.91 30.17
CA HIS A 184 18.87 12.31 28.96
C HIS A 184 19.87 13.27 28.32
N THR A 185 20.93 12.71 27.71
CA THR A 185 21.89 13.52 26.95
C THR A 185 21.37 13.81 25.54
N ALA A 186 21.84 14.93 24.96
CA ALA A 186 21.51 15.26 23.59
C ALA A 186 21.91 14.19 22.57
N GLN A 187 23.00 13.45 22.85
CA GLN A 187 23.45 12.35 22.00
C GLN A 187 22.47 11.18 22.04
N GLU A 188 22.10 10.70 23.23
CA GLU A 188 21.12 9.60 23.39
C GLU A 188 19.81 9.92 22.70
N LEU A 189 19.33 11.17 22.82
CA LEU A 189 18.07 11.58 22.21
C LEU A 189 18.15 11.67 20.68
N ARG A 190 19.30 12.06 20.11
CA ARG A 190 19.51 12.02 18.66
C ARG A 190 19.62 10.60 18.10
N GLU A 191 20.01 9.62 18.94
CA GLU A 191 20.01 8.19 18.60
C GLU A 191 18.60 7.57 18.72
N TRP A 192 17.80 8.07 19.67
CA TRP A 192 16.41 7.62 19.89
C TRP A 192 15.43 8.15 18.83
N VAL A 193 15.64 9.38 18.33
CA VAL A 193 14.87 9.97 17.25
C VAL A 193 15.23 9.30 15.92
N PRO A 194 14.26 8.78 15.16
CA PRO A 194 14.54 8.17 13.86
C PRO A 194 14.85 9.20 12.78
N GLY A 195 15.33 8.73 11.63
CA GLY A 195 15.45 9.56 10.43
C GLY A 195 14.11 10.16 9.99
N PRO A 196 14.14 11.33 9.33
CA PRO A 196 12.91 12.08 8.97
C PRO A 196 11.86 11.27 8.25
N ALA A 197 12.23 10.32 7.38
CA ALA A 197 11.27 9.49 6.67
C ALA A 197 10.49 8.54 7.60
N HIS A 198 11.05 8.17 8.77
CA HIS A 198 10.42 7.25 9.72
C HIS A 198 9.87 7.95 10.98
N GLN A 199 10.06 9.26 11.14
CA GLN A 199 9.53 10.02 12.29
C GLN A 199 8.02 9.92 12.50
N PRO A 200 7.16 9.83 11.47
CA PRO A 200 5.73 9.66 11.66
C PRO A 200 5.37 8.48 12.55
N TRP A 201 5.98 7.33 12.34
CA TRP A 201 5.71 6.12 13.14
C TRP A 201 6.30 6.17 14.55
N TRP A 202 7.34 6.98 14.75
CA TRP A 202 7.84 7.28 16.09
C TRP A 202 6.83 8.13 16.88
N LEU A 203 6.23 9.15 16.24
CA LEU A 203 5.17 9.95 16.87
C LEU A 203 3.91 9.11 17.14
N LEU A 204 3.66 8.09 16.33
CA LEU A 204 2.63 7.06 16.55
C LEU A 204 3.06 5.97 17.54
N GLN A 205 4.22 6.09 18.22
CA GLN A 205 4.72 5.14 19.22
C GLN A 205 5.04 3.73 18.66
N ASN A 206 5.28 3.60 17.37
CA ASN A 206 5.52 2.30 16.73
C ASN A 206 7.00 1.91 16.70
N LEU A 207 7.91 2.85 16.56
CA LEU A 207 9.36 2.61 16.44
C LEU A 207 10.20 3.72 17.08
N SER A 208 11.49 3.47 17.24
CA SER A 208 12.51 4.45 17.63
C SER A 208 13.84 4.16 16.93
N GLY A 209 14.72 5.16 16.81
CA GLY A 209 16.12 5.05 16.42
C GLY A 209 16.45 4.67 14.97
N PHE A 210 15.53 4.18 14.17
CA PHE A 210 15.82 3.73 12.80
C PHE A 210 16.12 4.93 11.87
N GLY A 211 17.15 4.79 11.02
CA GLY A 211 17.58 5.87 10.12
C GLY A 211 18.41 6.98 10.78
N GLY A 212 18.58 6.94 12.12
CA GLY A 212 19.45 7.84 12.89
C GLY A 212 20.90 7.36 12.97
N PRO A 213 21.72 8.05 13.79
CA PRO A 213 21.43 9.28 14.55
C PRO A 213 21.28 10.53 13.67
N VAL A 214 20.41 11.43 14.08
CA VAL A 214 20.23 12.73 13.43
C VAL A 214 21.19 13.80 14.00
N SER A 215 21.69 14.71 13.17
CA SER A 215 22.58 15.78 13.64
C SER A 215 21.80 16.91 14.32
N GLN A 216 22.48 17.69 15.16
CA GLN A 216 21.90 18.89 15.74
C GLN A 216 21.55 19.93 14.68
N GLN A 217 22.37 20.05 13.63
CA GLN A 217 22.10 20.96 12.50
C GLN A 217 20.80 20.61 11.79
N LEU A 218 20.53 19.31 11.56
CA LEU A 218 19.28 18.83 10.96
C LEU A 218 18.07 19.20 11.84
N LEU A 219 18.15 18.95 13.15
CA LEU A 219 17.08 19.27 14.10
C LEU A 219 16.77 20.78 14.11
N ASP A 220 17.80 21.62 14.17
CA ASP A 220 17.63 23.08 14.20
C ASP A 220 17.02 23.61 12.90
N ALA A 221 17.45 23.09 11.76
CA ALA A 221 16.91 23.48 10.45
C ALA A 221 15.43 23.06 10.29
N ARG A 222 15.08 21.84 10.76
CA ARG A 222 13.70 21.35 10.76
C ARG A 222 12.80 22.14 11.71
N ALA A 223 13.29 22.50 12.91
CA ALA A 223 12.55 23.36 13.84
C ALA A 223 12.30 24.77 13.27
N ALA A 224 13.30 25.34 12.60
CA ALA A 224 13.15 26.64 11.93
C ALA A 224 12.12 26.57 10.78
N LEU A 225 12.13 25.49 10.00
CA LEU A 225 11.14 25.27 8.95
C LEU A 225 9.74 25.08 9.55
N ALA A 226 9.60 24.28 10.62
CA ALA A 226 8.33 24.06 11.32
C ALA A 226 7.71 25.38 11.77
N ARG A 227 8.51 26.28 12.37
CA ARG A 227 8.05 27.59 12.78
C ARG A 227 7.49 28.41 11.60
N ARG A 228 8.19 28.42 10.47
CA ARG A 228 7.71 29.12 9.26
C ARG A 228 6.39 28.54 8.73
N VAL A 229 6.26 27.21 8.74
CA VAL A 229 5.03 26.50 8.32
C VAL A 229 3.86 26.92 9.21
N VAL A 230 4.04 26.84 10.51
CA VAL A 230 3.00 27.21 11.49
C VAL A 230 2.63 28.70 11.39
N ASP A 231 3.61 29.60 11.27
CA ASP A 231 3.35 31.04 11.12
C ASP A 231 2.59 31.33 9.82
N ARG A 232 2.92 30.63 8.71
CA ARG A 232 2.21 30.78 7.43
C ARG A 232 0.76 30.31 7.51
N LEU A 233 0.47 29.22 8.20
CA LEU A 233 -0.90 28.76 8.44
C LEU A 233 -1.70 29.85 9.17
N ARG A 234 -1.14 30.40 10.25
CA ARG A 234 -1.79 31.47 11.03
C ARG A 234 -2.02 32.76 10.21
N GLU A 235 -1.05 33.15 9.38
CA GLU A 235 -1.21 34.29 8.47
C GLU A 235 -2.43 34.14 7.55
N LEU A 236 -2.68 32.94 7.09
CA LEU A 236 -3.84 32.63 6.25
C LEU A 236 -5.14 32.46 7.05
N GLY A 237 -5.09 32.52 8.40
CA GLY A 237 -6.23 32.21 9.26
C GLY A 237 -6.58 30.71 9.28
N MET A 238 -5.59 29.86 9.00
CA MET A 238 -5.68 28.41 9.17
C MET A 238 -5.11 28.01 10.53
N SER A 239 -5.64 26.97 11.12
CA SER A 239 -5.17 26.42 12.39
C SER A 239 -4.10 25.35 12.16
N PRO A 240 -2.89 25.50 12.72
CA PRO A 240 -2.00 24.36 12.85
C PRO A 240 -2.61 23.33 13.81
N VAL A 241 -2.53 22.05 13.47
CA VAL A 241 -2.78 20.93 14.38
C VAL A 241 -1.42 20.37 14.75
N LEU A 242 -1.08 20.36 16.04
CA LEU A 242 0.24 19.93 16.52
C LEU A 242 0.15 18.55 17.18
N PRO A 243 1.22 17.75 17.14
CA PRO A 243 1.25 16.51 17.92
C PRO A 243 1.07 16.77 19.41
N GLY A 244 0.19 15.98 20.06
CA GLY A 244 0.12 15.88 21.50
C GLY A 244 1.10 14.84 22.05
N TRP A 245 1.15 14.71 23.39
CA TRP A 245 1.98 13.70 24.03
C TRP A 245 1.15 12.85 25.00
N SER A 246 1.19 11.53 24.83
CA SER A 246 0.41 10.58 25.62
C SER A 246 1.25 9.64 26.48
N GLY A 247 2.60 9.85 26.56
CA GLY A 247 3.44 9.11 27.47
C GLY A 247 4.63 8.38 26.87
N ALA A 248 4.91 8.47 25.58
CA ALA A 248 6.10 7.86 24.99
C ALA A 248 7.39 8.46 25.60
N VAL A 249 8.30 7.58 26.08
CA VAL A 249 9.56 7.96 26.73
C VAL A 249 10.74 7.27 26.09
N PRO A 250 11.97 7.89 26.15
CA PRO A 250 13.20 7.28 25.69
C PRO A 250 13.60 6.06 26.52
N ASP A 251 14.40 5.19 25.93
CA ASP A 251 15.02 4.06 26.62
C ASP A 251 15.79 4.51 27.87
N GLY A 252 15.67 3.78 28.99
CA GLY A 252 16.31 4.11 30.26
C GLY A 252 15.72 5.30 31.01
N PHE A 253 14.50 5.76 30.63
CA PHE A 253 13.84 6.88 31.32
C PHE A 253 13.63 6.60 32.82
N ALA A 254 13.22 5.38 33.20
CA ALA A 254 12.99 5.01 34.59
C ALA A 254 14.27 5.03 35.42
N ASP A 255 15.42 4.69 34.83
CA ASP A 255 16.71 4.69 35.52
C ASP A 255 17.15 6.12 35.94
N ARG A 256 16.77 7.10 35.12
CA ARG A 256 17.08 8.52 35.36
C ARG A 256 16.04 9.23 36.21
N ASN A 257 14.84 8.70 36.27
CA ASN A 257 13.72 9.30 36.99
C ASN A 257 13.17 8.33 38.02
N PRO A 258 13.77 8.26 39.24
CA PRO A 258 13.32 7.37 40.29
C PRO A 258 11.84 7.52 40.62
N GLY A 259 11.11 6.42 40.66
CA GLY A 259 9.68 6.38 40.89
C GLY A 259 8.84 6.49 39.58
N ALA A 260 9.46 6.52 38.40
CA ALA A 260 8.76 6.40 37.17
C ALA A 260 8.11 5.02 37.00
N VAL A 261 6.82 5.00 36.68
CA VAL A 261 6.09 3.77 36.33
C VAL A 261 6.03 3.70 34.82
N VAL A 262 6.89 2.87 34.23
CA VAL A 262 7.02 2.71 32.78
C VAL A 262 6.53 1.34 32.37
N ILE A 263 5.66 1.30 31.38
CA ILE A 263 5.06 0.08 30.80
C ILE A 263 5.81 -0.28 29.51
N PRO A 264 6.53 -1.41 29.47
CA PRO A 264 7.24 -1.85 28.28
C PRO A 264 6.27 -2.13 27.11
N GLN A 265 6.52 -1.50 25.96
CA GLN A 265 5.68 -1.65 24.78
C GLN A 265 6.13 -2.76 23.82
N GLY A 266 7.33 -3.28 24.00
CA GLY A 266 7.84 -4.38 23.19
C GLY A 266 8.13 -3.99 21.75
N ARG A 267 7.52 -4.67 20.79
CA ARG A 267 7.83 -4.47 19.37
C ARG A 267 6.56 -4.26 18.52
N TRP A 268 6.70 -3.43 17.47
CA TRP A 268 5.73 -3.30 16.39
C TRP A 268 6.38 -3.78 15.09
N LEU A 269 5.82 -4.80 14.45
CA LEU A 269 6.28 -5.37 13.17
C LEU A 269 7.82 -5.52 13.06
N GLY A 270 8.49 -5.83 14.14
CA GLY A 270 9.95 -6.01 14.16
C GLY A 270 10.77 -4.85 14.75
N PHE A 271 10.22 -3.64 14.81
CA PHE A 271 10.86 -2.49 15.45
C PHE A 271 10.68 -2.48 16.98
N ALA A 272 11.65 -1.93 17.70
CA ALA A 272 11.48 -1.60 19.12
C ALA A 272 10.57 -0.36 19.23
N ARG A 273 9.57 -0.44 20.11
CA ARG A 273 8.67 0.68 20.42
C ARG A 273 9.28 1.52 21.56
N PRO A 274 9.04 2.84 21.59
CA PRO A 274 9.27 3.60 22.82
C PRO A 274 8.37 3.07 23.92
N ASP A 275 8.88 3.01 25.15
CA ASP A 275 8.10 2.62 26.32
C ASP A 275 7.10 3.70 26.73
N TRP A 276 6.11 3.35 27.54
CA TRP A 276 5.01 4.20 27.89
C TRP A 276 5.00 4.55 29.38
N LEU A 277 5.08 5.82 29.72
CA LEU A 277 4.97 6.33 31.09
C LEU A 277 3.51 6.32 31.52
N ASP A 278 3.20 5.72 32.68
CA ASP A 278 1.83 5.67 33.21
C ASP A 278 1.26 7.08 33.38
N PRO A 279 0.18 7.44 32.64
CA PRO A 279 -0.37 8.79 32.65
C PRO A 279 -0.96 9.24 34.00
N ARG A 280 -1.28 8.30 34.88
CA ARG A 280 -1.87 8.58 36.22
C ARG A 280 -0.86 9.13 37.21
N THR A 281 0.41 9.17 36.85
CA THR A 281 1.48 9.58 37.77
C THR A 281 1.76 11.08 37.74
N GLY A 282 2.17 11.65 38.90
CA GLY A 282 2.59 13.05 38.95
C GLY A 282 3.82 13.34 38.08
N LEU A 283 4.65 12.33 37.78
CA LEU A 283 5.76 12.46 36.84
C LEU A 283 5.27 12.66 35.42
N PHE A 284 4.26 11.92 34.97
CA PHE A 284 3.63 12.12 33.67
C PHE A 284 3.14 13.58 33.53
N ALA A 285 2.41 14.11 34.53
CA ALA A 285 1.92 15.48 34.49
C ALA A 285 3.04 16.51 34.34
N ARG A 286 4.22 16.28 35.01
CA ARG A 286 5.40 17.16 34.86
C ARG A 286 6.00 17.08 33.44
N VAL A 287 6.16 15.87 32.89
CA VAL A 287 6.67 15.69 31.53
C VAL A 287 5.72 16.33 30.52
N ALA A 288 4.41 16.12 30.63
CA ALA A 288 3.41 16.73 29.77
C ALA A 288 3.45 18.26 29.83
N ALA A 289 3.54 18.85 31.04
CA ALA A 289 3.68 20.29 31.21
C ALA A 289 4.94 20.83 30.53
N ALA A 290 6.09 20.14 30.66
CA ALA A 290 7.31 20.49 29.96
C ALA A 290 7.15 20.37 28.44
N PHE A 291 6.50 19.30 27.96
CA PHE A 291 6.24 19.08 26.54
C PHE A 291 5.45 20.25 25.92
N TYR A 292 4.28 20.57 26.47
CA TYR A 292 3.44 21.65 25.94
C TYR A 292 4.08 23.02 26.10
N ARG A 293 4.89 23.26 27.15
CA ARG A 293 5.68 24.49 27.30
C ARG A 293 6.74 24.61 26.20
N VAL A 294 7.58 23.58 26.01
CA VAL A 294 8.65 23.59 25.00
C VAL A 294 8.08 23.69 23.58
N GLN A 295 7.01 22.96 23.30
CA GLN A 295 6.32 23.05 22.01
C GLN A 295 5.76 24.46 21.76
N GLY A 296 5.14 25.07 22.80
CA GLY A 296 4.64 26.43 22.72
C GLY A 296 5.74 27.48 22.50
N GLU A 297 6.92 27.32 23.12
CA GLU A 297 8.10 28.18 22.87
C GLU A 297 8.58 28.08 21.42
N LEU A 298 8.60 26.85 20.85
CA LEU A 298 9.10 26.60 19.49
C LEU A 298 8.10 26.99 18.42
N LEU A 299 6.83 26.57 18.57
CA LEU A 299 5.81 26.60 17.51
C LEU A 299 4.63 27.52 17.84
N GLY A 300 4.52 28.01 19.10
CA GLY A 300 3.33 28.65 19.59
C GLY A 300 2.21 27.67 19.91
N GLU A 301 1.06 28.15 20.34
CA GLU A 301 -0.09 27.35 20.72
C GLU A 301 -0.93 26.98 19.51
N ALA A 302 -1.67 25.89 19.61
CA ALA A 302 -2.62 25.41 18.61
C ALA A 302 -3.99 25.13 19.25
N PRO A 303 -5.10 25.24 18.50
CA PRO A 303 -6.42 24.89 19.02
C PRO A 303 -6.64 23.36 19.08
N LEU A 304 -5.96 22.58 18.24
CA LEU A 304 -6.08 21.12 18.18
C LEU A 304 -4.72 20.48 18.40
N TYR A 305 -4.73 19.39 19.20
CA TYR A 305 -3.55 18.54 19.43
C TYR A 305 -3.86 17.11 19.05
N ARG A 306 -3.08 16.56 18.10
CA ARG A 306 -3.27 15.22 17.54
C ARG A 306 -2.38 14.20 18.24
N THR A 307 -2.96 13.26 18.95
CA THR A 307 -2.26 12.07 19.45
C THR A 307 -3.23 10.94 19.75
N ASP A 308 -2.78 9.69 19.64
CA ASP A 308 -3.50 8.53 20.16
C ASP A 308 -3.01 8.22 21.58
N LEU A 309 -3.86 7.66 22.41
CA LEU A 309 -3.44 7.20 23.73
C LEU A 309 -2.36 6.12 23.60
N LEU A 310 -2.66 5.10 22.81
CA LEU A 310 -1.78 4.03 22.37
C LEU A 310 -2.15 3.68 20.93
N HIS A 311 -1.18 3.69 20.03
CA HIS A 311 -1.42 3.37 18.62
C HIS A 311 -1.18 1.88 18.36
N GLU A 312 -1.69 1.35 17.26
CA GLU A 312 -1.64 -0.04 16.75
C GLU A 312 -0.82 -1.05 17.59
N GLY A 313 -1.50 -1.90 18.36
CA GLY A 313 -0.85 -2.91 19.18
C GLY A 313 -0.14 -2.39 20.43
N GLY A 314 -0.30 -1.13 20.79
CA GLY A 314 0.14 -0.57 22.06
C GLY A 314 -0.54 -1.28 23.24
N ARG A 315 0.19 -1.43 24.35
CA ARG A 315 -0.21 -2.23 25.50
C ARG A 315 -0.38 -1.35 26.73
N PRO A 316 -1.58 -1.25 27.32
CA PRO A 316 -1.78 -0.52 28.55
C PRO A 316 -1.19 -1.24 29.79
N GLY A 317 -0.78 -2.51 29.65
CA GLY A 317 -0.35 -3.32 30.79
C GLY A 317 -1.48 -3.45 31.83
N GLY A 318 -1.19 -3.12 33.09
CA GLY A 318 -2.20 -3.07 34.15
C GLY A 318 -2.86 -1.70 34.34
N VAL A 319 -2.67 -0.75 33.44
CA VAL A 319 -3.24 0.61 33.51
C VAL A 319 -4.64 0.61 32.88
N PRO A 320 -5.71 1.01 33.62
CA PRO A 320 -7.04 1.16 33.05
C PRO A 320 -7.07 2.24 31.96
N VAL A 321 -7.54 1.88 30.76
CA VAL A 321 -7.54 2.75 29.57
C VAL A 321 -8.28 4.07 29.82
N GLY A 322 -9.45 4.01 30.48
CA GLY A 322 -10.23 5.22 30.80
C GLY A 322 -9.52 6.16 31.77
N GLU A 323 -8.84 5.63 32.81
CA GLU A 323 -8.08 6.47 33.73
C GLU A 323 -6.88 7.12 33.05
N ALA A 324 -6.18 6.37 32.20
CA ALA A 324 -5.06 6.88 31.41
C ALA A 324 -5.51 7.98 30.44
N ALA A 325 -6.61 7.76 29.74
CA ALA A 325 -7.17 8.72 28.81
C ALA A 325 -7.57 10.02 29.48
N ARG A 326 -8.24 9.93 30.65
CA ARG A 326 -8.58 11.11 31.48
C ARG A 326 -7.33 11.89 31.86
N ALA A 327 -6.31 11.23 32.37
CA ALA A 327 -5.07 11.88 32.80
C ALA A 327 -4.32 12.56 31.61
N VAL A 328 -4.35 11.96 30.42
CA VAL A 328 -3.78 12.58 29.20
C VAL A 328 -4.57 13.84 28.82
N GLN A 329 -5.90 13.75 28.82
CA GLN A 329 -6.74 14.91 28.51
C GLN A 329 -6.59 16.03 29.56
N GLU A 330 -6.59 15.70 30.86
CA GLU A 330 -6.38 16.64 31.94
C GLU A 330 -5.02 17.36 31.82
N ALA A 331 -3.95 16.62 31.47
CA ALA A 331 -2.64 17.22 31.27
C ALA A 331 -2.59 18.16 30.07
N LEU A 332 -3.27 17.82 28.96
CA LEU A 332 -3.43 18.72 27.82
C LEU A 332 -4.21 19.99 28.22
N LEU A 333 -5.36 19.85 28.86
CA LEU A 333 -6.22 20.96 29.23
C LEU A 333 -5.61 21.83 30.34
N ALA A 334 -4.79 21.26 31.23
CA ALA A 334 -4.01 22.05 32.20
C ALA A 334 -2.99 22.97 31.52
N ALA A 335 -2.40 22.54 30.43
CA ALA A 335 -1.46 23.34 29.66
C ALA A 335 -2.17 24.26 28.62
N ARG A 336 -3.31 23.83 28.10
CA ARG A 336 -4.07 24.46 27.02
C ARG A 336 -5.57 24.33 27.29
N PRO A 337 -6.18 25.23 28.08
CA PRO A 337 -7.56 25.08 28.57
C PRO A 337 -8.62 24.96 27.47
N ASP A 338 -8.40 25.57 26.32
CA ASP A 338 -9.34 25.58 25.19
C ASP A 338 -9.01 24.54 24.10
N ALA A 339 -8.03 23.68 24.32
CA ALA A 339 -7.60 22.71 23.34
C ALA A 339 -8.64 21.62 23.08
N VAL A 340 -8.66 21.14 21.83
CA VAL A 340 -9.39 19.95 21.41
C VAL A 340 -8.37 18.83 21.18
N TRP A 341 -8.61 17.67 21.78
CA TRP A 341 -7.84 16.45 21.56
C TRP A 341 -8.33 15.76 20.28
N ALA A 342 -7.57 15.81 19.21
CA ALA A 342 -7.85 15.10 17.97
C ALA A 342 -7.29 13.67 18.02
N VAL A 343 -8.13 12.66 17.76
CA VAL A 343 -7.79 11.23 17.80
C VAL A 343 -8.09 10.59 16.45
N LEU A 344 -7.21 9.69 15.96
CA LEU A 344 -7.46 8.95 14.72
C LEU A 344 -8.47 7.81 14.95
N GLY A 345 -9.55 7.82 14.19
CA GLY A 345 -10.48 6.70 14.08
C GLY A 345 -9.91 5.61 13.17
N TRP A 346 -9.13 4.69 13.72
CA TRP A 346 -8.45 3.64 12.97
C TRP A 346 -8.48 2.31 13.72
N GLN A 347 -8.82 1.20 13.05
CA GLN A 347 -9.02 -0.13 13.65
C GLN A 347 -10.02 -0.08 14.82
N SER A 348 -9.57 -0.30 16.06
CA SER A 348 -10.37 -0.21 17.28
C SER A 348 -10.10 1.07 18.10
N ASN A 349 -9.33 2.01 17.55
CA ASN A 349 -9.03 3.29 18.20
C ASN A 349 -10.03 4.38 17.73
N PRO A 350 -10.50 5.27 18.60
CA PRO A 350 -10.40 5.21 20.07
C PRO A 350 -11.24 4.09 20.67
N ALA A 351 -10.71 3.48 21.74
CA ALA A 351 -11.45 2.46 22.49
C ALA A 351 -12.67 3.06 23.21
N ARG A 352 -13.71 2.26 23.41
CA ARG A 352 -14.93 2.71 24.08
C ARG A 352 -14.66 3.22 25.51
N GLU A 353 -13.79 2.54 26.25
CA GLU A 353 -13.39 2.93 27.59
C GLU A 353 -12.71 4.31 27.64
N LEU A 354 -11.98 4.67 26.59
CA LEU A 354 -11.41 6.01 26.43
C LEU A 354 -12.52 7.05 26.32
N LEU A 355 -13.45 6.86 25.37
CA LEU A 355 -14.53 7.81 25.06
C LEU A 355 -15.49 8.00 26.25
N ASP A 356 -15.70 6.96 27.06
CA ASP A 356 -16.57 7.02 28.24
C ASP A 356 -15.91 7.74 29.43
N ALA A 357 -14.58 7.94 29.40
CA ALA A 357 -13.83 8.50 30.54
C ALA A 357 -13.44 9.97 30.39
N VAL A 358 -13.55 10.54 29.19
CA VAL A 358 -13.05 11.88 28.84
C VAL A 358 -14.19 12.88 28.59
N ASP A 359 -13.85 14.15 28.59
CA ASP A 359 -14.73 15.21 28.09
C ASP A 359 -14.77 15.16 26.55
N ARG A 360 -15.86 14.61 26.01
CA ARG A 360 -16.06 14.43 24.58
C ARG A 360 -16.29 15.73 23.82
N ASP A 361 -16.74 16.79 24.46
CA ASP A 361 -16.89 18.10 23.84
C ASP A 361 -15.53 18.76 23.56
N ARG A 362 -14.47 18.24 24.19
CA ARG A 362 -13.07 18.61 23.98
C ARG A 362 -12.32 17.58 23.13
N MET A 363 -13.04 16.77 22.35
CA MET A 363 -12.47 15.80 21.44
C MET A 363 -13.00 15.97 20.02
N LEU A 364 -12.18 15.53 19.06
CA LEU A 364 -12.55 15.35 17.65
C LEU A 364 -11.99 14.02 17.15
N VAL A 365 -12.86 13.10 16.72
CA VAL A 365 -12.41 11.85 16.07
C VAL A 365 -12.23 12.11 14.57
N LEU A 366 -11.00 11.96 14.10
CA LEU A 366 -10.68 11.98 12.67
C LEU A 366 -10.92 10.58 12.10
N ASP A 367 -12.11 10.33 11.55
CA ASP A 367 -12.52 8.97 11.15
C ASP A 367 -11.84 8.53 9.84
N GLY A 368 -10.82 7.70 9.93
CA GLY A 368 -10.11 7.14 8.77
C GLY A 368 -10.85 5.97 8.07
N LEU A 369 -12.05 5.61 8.52
CA LEU A 369 -12.78 4.41 8.07
C LEU A 369 -14.18 4.71 7.51
N SER A 370 -14.54 5.98 7.28
CA SER A 370 -15.89 6.38 6.84
C SER A 370 -16.31 5.72 5.52
N ASP A 371 -15.37 5.51 4.60
CA ASP A 371 -15.60 4.91 3.29
C ASP A 371 -14.96 3.51 3.12
N ARG A 372 -14.63 2.81 4.23
CA ARG A 372 -13.91 1.53 4.15
C ARG A 372 -14.75 0.32 4.55
N ARG A 373 -15.69 0.46 5.49
CA ARG A 373 -16.43 -0.68 6.05
C ARG A 373 -17.87 -0.70 5.56
N PRO A 374 -18.32 -1.76 4.84
CA PRO A 374 -19.70 -1.87 4.34
C PRO A 374 -20.75 -1.82 5.43
N ALA A 375 -20.47 -2.46 6.58
CA ALA A 375 -21.41 -2.57 7.70
C ALA A 375 -21.62 -1.27 8.49
N VAL A 376 -20.81 -0.22 8.26
CA VAL A 376 -20.95 1.05 8.98
C VAL A 376 -22.11 1.84 8.39
N VAL A 377 -23.16 2.04 9.17
CA VAL A 377 -24.34 2.84 8.79
C VAL A 377 -24.12 4.31 9.13
N ASP A 378 -23.55 4.57 10.30
CA ASP A 378 -23.12 5.87 10.81
C ASP A 378 -22.04 5.68 11.88
N ARG A 379 -21.52 6.76 12.45
CA ARG A 379 -20.45 6.70 13.45
C ARG A 379 -20.85 7.17 14.86
N GLU A 380 -22.09 7.61 15.06
CA GLU A 380 -22.50 8.12 16.36
C GLU A 380 -22.46 7.02 17.44
N THR A 381 -22.83 5.80 17.10
CA THR A 381 -22.76 4.67 18.05
C THR A 381 -21.32 4.27 18.34
N ASP A 382 -20.50 4.16 17.31
CA ASP A 382 -19.08 3.77 17.43
C ASP A 382 -18.30 4.79 18.29
N TRP A 383 -18.55 6.08 18.07
CA TRP A 383 -17.84 7.19 18.74
C TRP A 383 -18.57 7.72 19.96
N ALA A 384 -19.61 7.03 20.46
CA ALA A 384 -20.39 7.42 21.63
C ALA A 384 -20.95 8.86 21.57
N GLY A 385 -21.31 9.33 20.39
CA GLY A 385 -21.74 10.72 20.16
C GLY A 385 -20.64 11.77 20.23
N THR A 386 -19.36 11.38 20.28
CA THR A 386 -18.22 12.30 20.21
C THR A 386 -18.20 13.02 18.86
N PRO A 387 -17.90 14.33 18.80
CA PRO A 387 -17.69 15.04 17.57
C PRO A 387 -16.68 14.31 16.65
N TYR A 388 -17.03 14.16 15.37
CA TYR A 388 -16.14 13.49 14.42
C TYR A 388 -16.10 14.19 13.05
N ALA A 389 -15.03 13.92 12.31
CA ALA A 389 -14.86 14.34 10.94
C ALA A 389 -14.98 13.12 10.00
N PHE A 390 -15.79 13.22 8.95
CA PHE A 390 -15.87 12.24 7.87
C PHE A 390 -14.54 12.17 7.15
N GLY A 391 -13.85 11.05 7.22
CA GLY A 391 -12.50 10.93 6.68
C GLY A 391 -12.33 9.76 5.74
N SER A 392 -11.31 9.86 4.92
CA SER A 392 -10.86 8.79 4.04
C SER A 392 -9.35 8.73 4.02
N ILE A 393 -8.82 7.49 4.09
CA ILE A 393 -7.40 7.18 3.94
C ILE A 393 -7.26 6.37 2.65
N TRP A 394 -6.68 6.97 1.63
CA TRP A 394 -6.32 6.31 0.38
C TRP A 394 -4.84 6.45 0.09
N ASN A 395 -4.34 5.79 -0.97
CA ASN A 395 -2.93 5.76 -1.35
C ASN A 395 -2.03 5.29 -0.19
N PHE A 396 -2.39 4.14 0.39
CA PHE A 396 -1.62 3.51 1.47
C PHE A 396 -0.14 3.41 1.08
N GLY A 397 0.76 3.75 2.02
CA GLY A 397 2.18 3.82 1.75
C GLY A 397 2.60 4.85 0.69
N GLY A 398 1.64 5.54 0.07
CA GLY A 398 1.89 6.44 -1.06
C GLY A 398 1.84 5.74 -2.41
N HIS A 399 1.08 4.64 -2.52
CA HIS A 399 0.85 3.96 -3.80
C HIS A 399 0.46 4.95 -4.89
N THR A 400 0.97 4.72 -6.09
CA THR A 400 0.66 5.55 -7.26
C THR A 400 -0.68 5.19 -7.91
N THR A 401 -1.50 4.37 -7.27
CA THR A 401 -2.81 3.94 -7.76
C THR A 401 -3.74 5.12 -8.05
N LEU A 402 -4.47 5.02 -9.15
CA LEU A 402 -5.47 6.01 -9.55
C LEU A 402 -6.85 5.58 -9.09
N GLY A 403 -7.57 6.46 -8.40
CA GLY A 403 -8.95 6.25 -8.02
C GLY A 403 -9.25 6.46 -6.53
N ALA A 404 -10.55 6.43 -6.20
CA ALA A 404 -11.09 6.58 -4.85
C ALA A 404 -12.58 6.20 -4.82
N ASN A 405 -13.12 5.97 -3.61
CA ASN A 405 -14.53 5.60 -3.38
C ASN A 405 -15.48 6.81 -3.49
N THR A 406 -15.46 7.51 -4.62
CA THR A 406 -16.22 8.76 -4.79
C THR A 406 -17.75 8.57 -4.66
N PRO A 407 -18.37 7.43 -5.05
CA PRO A 407 -19.80 7.20 -4.80
C PRO A 407 -20.17 7.17 -3.33
N ASP A 408 -19.30 6.60 -2.48
CA ASP A 408 -19.53 6.58 -1.03
C ASP A 408 -19.36 7.96 -0.42
N TRP A 409 -18.36 8.73 -0.83
CA TRP A 409 -18.16 10.10 -0.33
C TRP A 409 -19.37 10.99 -0.63
N ALA A 410 -19.82 11.01 -1.89
CA ALA A 410 -20.97 11.80 -2.30
C ALA A 410 -22.24 11.42 -1.53
N ARG A 411 -22.49 10.14 -1.36
CA ARG A 411 -23.70 9.62 -0.71
C ARG A 411 -23.66 9.73 0.81
N LEU A 412 -22.56 9.32 1.44
CA LEU A 412 -22.51 9.12 2.91
C LEU A 412 -22.33 10.43 3.66
N TYR A 413 -21.46 11.33 3.19
CA TYR A 413 -21.17 12.58 3.89
C TYR A 413 -22.48 13.39 4.16
N HIS A 414 -23.24 13.68 3.13
CA HIS A 414 -24.47 14.47 3.26
C HIS A 414 -25.56 13.72 4.03
N ALA A 415 -25.66 12.39 3.84
CA ALA A 415 -26.62 11.58 4.59
C ALA A 415 -26.31 11.57 6.09
N TRP A 416 -25.05 11.46 6.48
CA TRP A 416 -24.64 11.48 7.89
C TRP A 416 -24.74 12.89 8.49
N LEU A 417 -24.43 13.93 7.73
CA LEU A 417 -24.57 15.31 8.19
C LEU A 417 -26.04 15.71 8.45
N ALA A 418 -26.94 15.25 7.58
CA ALA A 418 -28.36 15.57 7.66
C ALA A 418 -29.13 14.71 8.71
N LYS A 419 -28.50 13.71 9.30
CA LYS A 419 -29.12 12.84 10.29
C LYS A 419 -29.48 13.62 11.55
N GLU A 420 -30.66 13.38 12.13
CA GLU A 420 -31.06 13.96 13.41
C GLU A 420 -30.07 13.54 14.52
N GLY A 421 -29.58 14.50 15.27
CA GLY A 421 -28.59 14.28 16.33
C GLY A 421 -27.18 13.95 15.83
N SER A 422 -26.88 14.24 14.55
CA SER A 422 -25.54 14.01 13.98
C SER A 422 -24.43 14.66 14.79
N ALA A 423 -23.41 13.87 15.13
CA ALA A 423 -22.16 14.35 15.72
C ALA A 423 -21.08 14.68 14.66
N LEU A 424 -21.40 14.58 13.38
CA LEU A 424 -20.51 14.97 12.29
C LEU A 424 -20.25 16.49 12.33
N ARG A 425 -18.97 16.87 12.43
CA ARG A 425 -18.53 18.28 12.55
C ARG A 425 -17.45 18.64 11.53
N GLY A 426 -17.04 17.72 10.65
CA GLY A 426 -15.96 18.04 9.73
C GLY A 426 -15.74 17.02 8.64
N ILE A 427 -14.74 17.34 7.81
CA ILE A 427 -14.05 16.39 6.95
C ILE A 427 -12.61 16.20 7.41
N ALA A 428 -12.04 15.02 7.17
CA ALA A 428 -10.65 14.70 7.40
C ALA A 428 -10.01 14.13 6.11
N LEU A 429 -9.29 14.98 5.39
CA LEU A 429 -8.54 14.66 4.18
C LEU A 429 -7.22 14.00 4.60
N MET A 430 -7.16 12.68 4.62
CA MET A 430 -6.06 11.92 5.20
C MET A 430 -5.44 10.86 4.26
N PRO A 431 -5.15 11.13 2.97
CA PRO A 431 -4.37 10.17 2.20
C PRO A 431 -3.01 9.93 2.88
N GLU A 432 -2.51 8.69 2.88
CA GLU A 432 -1.17 8.45 3.47
C GLU A 432 -0.08 9.18 2.71
N ALA A 433 -0.23 9.37 1.39
CA ALA A 433 0.56 10.35 0.66
C ALA A 433 -0.32 11.29 -0.16
N SER A 434 0.06 12.56 -0.19
CA SER A 434 -0.54 13.60 -1.02
C SER A 434 0.14 13.68 -2.40
N HIS A 435 -0.23 14.68 -3.20
CA HIS A 435 0.36 14.97 -4.52
C HIS A 435 0.04 13.95 -5.63
N ASN A 436 -1.03 13.17 -5.45
CA ASN A 436 -1.65 12.31 -6.46
C ASN A 436 -3.18 12.48 -6.43
N ASN A 437 -3.92 11.77 -7.30
CA ASN A 437 -5.39 11.77 -7.33
C ASN A 437 -6.03 13.16 -7.19
N PRO A 438 -5.74 14.14 -8.04
CA PRO A 438 -6.24 15.52 -7.90
C PRO A 438 -7.78 15.62 -7.97
N ALA A 439 -8.46 14.69 -8.64
CA ALA A 439 -9.92 14.63 -8.66
C ALA A 439 -10.48 14.21 -7.28
N ALA A 440 -9.80 13.28 -6.59
CA ALA A 440 -10.17 12.89 -5.24
C ALA A 440 -10.02 14.06 -4.25
N LEU A 441 -8.89 14.80 -4.32
CA LEU A 441 -8.70 16.02 -3.53
C LEU A 441 -9.86 17.00 -3.75
N ALA A 442 -10.14 17.34 -5.01
CA ALA A 442 -11.12 18.36 -5.34
C ALA A 442 -12.54 17.96 -4.91
N LEU A 443 -12.95 16.71 -5.17
CA LEU A 443 -14.29 16.25 -4.80
C LEU A 443 -14.45 16.18 -3.28
N PHE A 444 -13.46 15.63 -2.57
CA PHE A 444 -13.54 15.50 -1.11
C PHE A 444 -13.61 16.86 -0.41
N THR A 445 -12.85 17.83 -0.90
CA THR A 445 -12.85 19.20 -0.35
C THR A 445 -14.04 20.04 -0.82
N ASP A 446 -14.78 19.65 -1.86
CA ASP A 446 -16.04 20.28 -2.28
C ASP A 446 -17.21 19.94 -1.33
N LEU A 447 -17.18 18.78 -0.65
CA LEU A 447 -18.28 18.30 0.20
C LEU A 447 -18.72 19.34 1.24
N PRO A 448 -17.82 20.00 2.00
CA PRO A 448 -18.21 21.03 2.97
C PRO A 448 -18.83 22.31 2.37
N TRP A 449 -18.63 22.56 1.09
CA TRP A 449 -19.13 23.75 0.39
C TRP A 449 -20.35 23.48 -0.47
N SER A 450 -20.84 22.23 -0.45
CA SER A 450 -22.01 21.77 -1.21
C SER A 450 -23.24 21.66 -0.31
N GLU A 451 -24.39 22.15 -0.79
CA GLU A 451 -25.66 22.11 -0.06
C GLU A 451 -26.29 20.71 -0.05
N ALA A 452 -25.96 19.89 -1.05
CA ALA A 452 -26.47 18.53 -1.22
C ALA A 452 -25.42 17.63 -1.85
N ALA A 453 -25.67 16.32 -1.83
CA ALA A 453 -24.82 15.32 -2.46
C ALA A 453 -24.57 15.66 -3.95
N PRO A 454 -23.32 15.72 -4.40
CA PRO A 454 -23.01 16.06 -5.79
C PRO A 454 -23.48 14.95 -6.73
N ASP A 455 -24.10 15.33 -7.86
CA ASP A 455 -24.27 14.42 -8.99
C ASP A 455 -22.90 14.17 -9.64
N LEU A 456 -22.38 12.96 -9.47
CA LEU A 456 -21.03 12.62 -9.93
C LEU A 456 -20.86 12.73 -11.45
N ALA A 457 -21.90 12.46 -12.24
CA ALA A 457 -21.81 12.57 -13.70
C ALA A 457 -21.57 14.03 -14.11
N SER A 458 -22.36 14.95 -13.56
CA SER A 458 -22.20 16.40 -13.79
C SER A 458 -20.88 16.92 -13.21
N TRP A 459 -20.49 16.44 -12.02
CA TRP A 459 -19.26 16.87 -11.39
C TRP A 459 -18.03 16.50 -12.22
N PHE A 460 -17.90 15.22 -12.68
CA PHE A 460 -16.77 14.77 -13.50
C PHE A 460 -16.77 15.40 -14.89
N SER A 461 -17.95 15.66 -15.47
CA SER A 461 -18.05 16.43 -16.71
C SER A 461 -17.51 17.85 -16.53
N GLY A 462 -17.94 18.56 -15.46
CA GLY A 462 -17.42 19.88 -15.10
C GLY A 462 -15.93 19.86 -14.76
N TRP A 463 -15.46 18.81 -14.09
CA TRP A 463 -14.05 18.59 -13.78
C TRP A 463 -13.17 18.57 -15.03
N SER A 464 -13.59 17.86 -16.10
CA SER A 464 -12.83 17.79 -17.35
C SER A 464 -12.60 19.18 -17.96
N VAL A 465 -13.62 20.06 -17.88
CA VAL A 465 -13.54 21.44 -18.37
C VAL A 465 -12.57 22.29 -17.52
N GLN A 466 -12.70 22.23 -16.20
CA GLN A 466 -11.84 22.96 -15.27
C GLN A 466 -10.39 22.52 -15.41
N ARG A 467 -10.17 21.24 -15.60
CA ARG A 467 -8.89 20.59 -15.64
C ARG A 467 -8.09 20.88 -16.91
N TYR A 468 -8.80 21.10 -18.05
CA TYR A 468 -8.13 21.31 -19.34
C TYR A 468 -8.41 22.69 -19.96
N GLY A 469 -9.31 23.47 -19.40
CA GLY A 469 -9.52 24.88 -19.76
C GLY A 469 -10.68 25.14 -20.71
N ALA A 470 -11.24 24.12 -21.36
CA ALA A 470 -12.41 24.24 -22.23
C ALA A 470 -13.14 22.88 -22.36
N PRO A 471 -14.42 22.88 -22.75
CA PRO A 471 -15.13 21.66 -23.10
C PRO A 471 -14.45 20.91 -24.26
N ASP A 472 -14.30 19.60 -24.10
CA ASP A 472 -13.76 18.69 -25.11
C ASP A 472 -14.47 17.33 -24.97
N PRO A 473 -15.03 16.76 -26.07
CA PRO A 473 -15.81 15.54 -26.01
C PRO A 473 -14.97 14.32 -25.59
N HIS A 474 -13.69 14.28 -25.97
CA HIS A 474 -12.78 13.20 -25.58
C HIS A 474 -12.38 13.32 -24.12
N ALA A 475 -12.13 14.54 -23.61
CA ALA A 475 -11.89 14.76 -22.20
C ALA A 475 -13.09 14.34 -21.35
N ALA A 476 -14.30 14.72 -21.75
CA ALA A 476 -15.54 14.33 -21.07
C ALA A 476 -15.74 12.81 -21.10
N ALA A 477 -15.50 12.15 -22.22
CA ALA A 477 -15.60 10.70 -22.36
C ALA A 477 -14.57 9.96 -21.49
N ALA A 478 -13.33 10.44 -21.44
CA ALA A 478 -12.28 9.88 -20.59
C ALA A 478 -12.66 9.93 -19.10
N TRP A 479 -13.10 11.10 -18.63
CA TRP A 479 -13.49 11.29 -17.23
C TRP A 479 -14.78 10.56 -16.85
N ASP A 480 -15.69 10.33 -17.81
CA ASP A 480 -16.87 9.46 -17.60
C ASP A 480 -16.44 7.98 -17.42
N VAL A 481 -15.48 7.51 -18.21
CA VAL A 481 -14.89 6.18 -18.02
C VAL A 481 -14.22 6.08 -16.64
N LEU A 482 -13.38 7.05 -16.26
CA LEU A 482 -12.71 7.07 -14.97
C LEU A 482 -13.69 7.11 -13.79
N ARG A 483 -14.78 7.89 -13.92
CA ARG A 483 -15.89 7.93 -12.94
C ARG A 483 -16.52 6.55 -12.71
N ARG A 484 -16.70 5.75 -13.77
CA ARG A 484 -17.32 4.41 -13.70
C ARG A 484 -16.33 3.30 -13.34
N THR A 485 -15.04 3.57 -13.42
CA THR A 485 -13.97 2.60 -13.12
C THR A 485 -13.20 3.02 -11.87
N ALA A 486 -12.01 3.61 -12.00
CA ALA A 486 -11.11 3.92 -10.90
C ALA A 486 -11.73 4.79 -9.80
N TYR A 487 -12.55 5.77 -10.16
CA TYR A 487 -13.29 6.61 -9.22
C TYR A 487 -14.71 6.10 -8.92
N GLY A 488 -15.11 4.98 -9.47
CA GLY A 488 -16.40 4.33 -9.24
C GLY A 488 -16.33 3.18 -8.24
N THR A 489 -15.19 2.96 -7.59
CA THR A 489 -15.04 1.95 -6.55
C THR A 489 -15.87 2.32 -5.31
N THR A 490 -16.25 1.31 -4.53
CA THR A 490 -17.05 1.48 -3.31
C THR A 490 -16.44 0.70 -2.15
N ARG A 491 -16.89 0.96 -0.95
CA ARG A 491 -16.46 0.30 0.29
C ARG A 491 -16.90 -1.17 0.43
N GLU A 492 -17.67 -1.71 -0.52
CA GLU A 492 -18.28 -3.06 -0.42
C GLU A 492 -17.24 -4.20 -0.29
N ASP A 493 -16.02 -4.01 -0.79
CA ASP A 493 -14.92 -4.96 -0.64
C ASP A 493 -13.96 -4.64 0.51
N GLY A 494 -14.27 -3.62 1.33
CA GLY A 494 -13.50 -3.25 2.52
C GLY A 494 -12.25 -2.41 2.26
N TRP A 495 -12.15 -1.73 1.11
CA TRP A 495 -11.00 -0.89 0.75
C TRP A 495 -11.41 0.55 0.42
N SER A 496 -10.53 1.51 0.77
CA SER A 496 -10.68 2.93 0.40
C SER A 496 -9.90 3.31 -0.85
N GLU A 497 -8.99 2.48 -1.32
CA GLU A 497 -8.14 2.74 -2.49
C GLU A 497 -8.38 1.75 -3.64
N ALA A 498 -7.98 2.12 -4.85
CA ALA A 498 -7.97 1.24 -6.00
C ALA A 498 -6.87 0.15 -5.87
N HIS A 499 -6.89 -0.85 -6.76
CA HIS A 499 -5.86 -1.88 -6.80
C HIS A 499 -4.59 -1.37 -7.47
N GLU A 500 -3.45 -1.84 -6.99
CA GLU A 500 -2.12 -1.57 -7.53
C GLU A 500 -1.71 -2.57 -8.64
N GLY A 501 -0.69 -2.23 -9.43
CA GLY A 501 0.01 -3.17 -10.30
C GLY A 501 0.89 -4.15 -9.51
N LEU A 502 1.40 -5.19 -10.21
CA LEU A 502 2.27 -6.20 -9.59
C LEU A 502 3.76 -6.02 -9.95
N TYR A 503 4.10 -5.01 -10.77
CA TYR A 503 5.50 -4.76 -11.13
C TYR A 503 6.35 -4.38 -9.91
N GLY A 504 5.77 -3.65 -8.94
CA GLY A 504 6.43 -3.29 -7.68
C GLY A 504 6.44 -4.40 -6.62
N ALA A 505 5.79 -5.54 -6.85
CA ALA A 505 5.77 -6.63 -5.88
C ALA A 505 7.12 -7.31 -5.74
N ARG A 506 7.45 -7.76 -4.51
CA ARG A 506 8.50 -8.76 -4.33
C ARG A 506 8.13 -10.00 -5.14
N PRO A 507 9.00 -10.47 -6.05
CA PRO A 507 8.59 -11.41 -7.09
C PRO A 507 8.14 -12.78 -6.56
N ALA A 508 6.97 -13.18 -6.99
CA ALA A 508 6.45 -14.54 -6.83
C ALA A 508 5.39 -14.79 -7.91
N LEU A 509 5.33 -15.96 -8.52
CA LEU A 509 4.28 -16.32 -9.49
C LEU A 509 2.87 -16.32 -8.88
N THR A 510 2.79 -16.31 -7.56
CA THR A 510 1.54 -16.26 -6.77
C THR A 510 1.22 -14.88 -6.20
N ALA A 511 2.01 -13.85 -6.53
CA ALA A 511 1.75 -12.50 -6.05
C ALA A 511 0.35 -12.02 -6.50
N ALA A 512 -0.40 -11.44 -5.56
CA ALA A 512 -1.74 -10.93 -5.80
C ALA A 512 -1.86 -9.43 -5.46
N SER A 513 -0.86 -8.88 -4.76
CA SER A 513 -0.69 -7.46 -4.47
C SER A 513 0.81 -7.18 -4.32
N ALA A 514 1.26 -5.94 -4.49
CA ALA A 514 2.63 -5.56 -4.20
C ALA A 514 2.81 -5.38 -2.69
N ALA A 515 1.99 -4.56 -2.06
CA ALA A 515 1.95 -4.45 -0.61
C ALA A 515 1.09 -5.54 0.04
N ALA A 516 1.42 -5.89 1.29
CA ALA A 516 0.69 -6.94 2.03
C ALA A 516 -0.76 -6.55 2.34
N TRP A 517 -1.03 -5.25 2.50
CA TRP A 517 -2.32 -4.67 2.87
C TRP A 517 -2.90 -3.82 1.74
N SER A 518 -3.04 -4.42 0.55
CA SER A 518 -3.63 -3.81 -0.65
C SER A 518 -4.69 -4.74 -1.26
N PRO A 519 -5.59 -4.20 -2.11
CA PRO A 519 -6.56 -5.01 -2.84
C PRO A 519 -5.89 -6.11 -3.66
N ARG A 520 -6.30 -7.35 -3.43
CA ARG A 520 -5.71 -8.54 -4.07
C ARG A 520 -6.29 -8.84 -5.45
N ALA A 521 -7.41 -8.23 -5.79
CA ALA A 521 -8.10 -8.37 -7.06
C ALA A 521 -8.36 -7.00 -7.69
N PRO A 522 -8.54 -6.92 -9.02
CA PRO A 522 -9.01 -5.70 -9.66
C PRO A 522 -10.36 -5.26 -9.08
N ARG A 523 -10.51 -3.95 -8.81
CA ARG A 523 -11.72 -3.34 -8.26
C ARG A 523 -12.65 -2.73 -9.32
N TYR A 524 -12.25 -2.79 -10.59
CA TYR A 524 -13.02 -2.32 -11.75
C TYR A 524 -12.64 -3.11 -13.01
N ASP A 525 -13.45 -2.99 -14.07
CA ASP A 525 -13.16 -3.61 -15.37
C ASP A 525 -11.99 -2.88 -16.05
N VAL A 526 -10.86 -3.59 -16.19
CA VAL A 526 -9.62 -3.04 -16.77
C VAL A 526 -9.76 -2.74 -18.27
N ARG A 527 -10.65 -3.43 -19.01
CA ARG A 527 -10.92 -3.15 -20.43
C ARG A 527 -11.69 -1.85 -20.61
N GLU A 528 -12.64 -1.59 -19.71
CA GLU A 528 -13.35 -0.32 -19.71
C GLU A 528 -12.40 0.82 -19.38
N PHE A 529 -11.53 0.65 -18.39
CA PHE A 529 -10.51 1.63 -18.01
C PHE A 529 -9.61 2.03 -19.18
N ASP A 530 -9.17 1.08 -20.02
CA ASP A 530 -8.30 1.33 -21.18
C ASP A 530 -8.87 2.36 -22.17
N ARG A 531 -10.19 2.48 -22.24
CA ARG A 531 -10.85 3.47 -23.08
C ARG A 531 -10.51 4.91 -22.67
N ALA A 532 -10.27 5.15 -21.37
CA ALA A 532 -9.86 6.46 -20.87
C ALA A 532 -8.53 6.90 -21.50
N LEU A 533 -7.56 6.00 -21.66
CA LEU A 533 -6.29 6.31 -22.32
C LEU A 533 -6.49 6.69 -23.79
N THR A 534 -7.35 5.96 -24.50
CA THR A 534 -7.66 6.27 -25.92
C THR A 534 -8.29 7.65 -26.06
N GLU A 535 -9.23 7.97 -25.18
CA GLU A 535 -9.93 9.25 -25.18
C GLU A 535 -8.98 10.40 -24.79
N LEU A 536 -8.16 10.25 -23.76
CA LEU A 536 -7.19 11.28 -23.37
C LEU A 536 -6.18 11.59 -24.47
N LEU A 537 -5.70 10.58 -25.20
CA LEU A 537 -4.80 10.80 -26.34
C LEU A 537 -5.49 11.55 -27.50
N ALA A 538 -6.80 11.50 -27.59
CA ALA A 538 -7.59 12.17 -28.62
C ALA A 538 -8.01 13.62 -28.26
N VAL A 539 -7.82 14.07 -27.03
CA VAL A 539 -8.10 15.45 -26.57
C VAL A 539 -7.45 16.46 -27.50
N ALA A 540 -8.14 17.55 -27.80
CA ALA A 540 -7.69 18.58 -28.73
C ALA A 540 -6.29 19.12 -28.40
N PRO A 541 -5.37 19.25 -29.38
CA PRO A 541 -3.98 19.65 -29.13
C PRO A 541 -3.81 20.95 -28.36
N GLY A 542 -4.75 21.90 -28.50
CA GLY A 542 -4.75 23.17 -27.78
C GLY A 542 -4.85 22.99 -26.25
N LEU A 543 -5.55 21.96 -25.78
CA LEU A 543 -5.78 21.67 -24.36
C LEU A 543 -4.67 20.82 -23.70
N ARG A 544 -3.79 20.23 -24.51
CA ARG A 544 -2.70 19.34 -24.03
C ARG A 544 -1.52 20.09 -23.39
N ARG A 545 -1.52 21.43 -23.41
CA ARG A 545 -0.38 22.23 -22.90
C ARG A 545 -0.31 22.32 -21.39
N SER A 546 -1.43 22.18 -20.69
CA SER A 546 -1.46 22.28 -19.22
C SER A 546 -0.68 21.13 -18.57
N SER A 547 -0.07 21.39 -17.41
CA SER A 547 0.51 20.33 -16.61
C SER A 547 -0.56 19.39 -16.04
N ALA A 548 -1.80 19.88 -15.87
CA ALA A 548 -2.94 19.08 -15.48
C ALA A 548 -3.23 17.95 -16.47
N TYR A 549 -3.34 18.27 -17.76
CA TYR A 549 -3.54 17.25 -18.80
C TYR A 549 -2.41 16.22 -18.83
N ARG A 550 -1.14 16.69 -18.78
CA ARG A 550 0.02 15.77 -18.80
C ARG A 550 0.04 14.85 -17.58
N CYS A 551 -0.31 15.39 -16.41
CA CYS A 551 -0.45 14.65 -15.17
C CYS A 551 -1.48 13.52 -15.32
N ASP A 552 -2.70 13.85 -15.75
CA ASP A 552 -3.80 12.90 -15.87
C ASP A 552 -3.51 11.84 -16.95
N LEU A 553 -2.95 12.25 -18.09
CA LEU A 553 -2.56 11.33 -19.17
C LEU A 553 -1.48 10.33 -18.70
N LEU A 554 -0.49 10.81 -17.93
CA LEU A 554 0.56 9.95 -17.36
C LEU A 554 -0.05 8.94 -16.40
N ASP A 555 -0.87 9.41 -15.44
CA ASP A 555 -1.46 8.57 -14.41
C ASP A 555 -2.38 7.49 -15.02
N VAL A 556 -3.17 7.83 -16.06
CA VAL A 556 -4.01 6.87 -16.77
C VAL A 556 -3.19 5.88 -17.61
N ALA A 557 -2.16 6.34 -18.33
CA ALA A 557 -1.30 5.46 -19.12
C ALA A 557 -0.49 4.49 -18.23
N ARG A 558 0.03 5.00 -17.12
CA ARG A 558 0.71 4.21 -16.09
C ARG A 558 -0.22 3.13 -15.54
N GLN A 559 -1.45 3.49 -15.13
CA GLN A 559 -2.40 2.53 -14.57
C GLN A 559 -2.85 1.49 -15.60
N ALA A 560 -3.09 1.88 -16.87
CA ALA A 560 -3.43 0.95 -17.94
C ALA A 560 -2.32 -0.08 -18.15
N LEU A 561 -1.05 0.35 -18.12
CA LEU A 561 0.10 -0.53 -18.25
C LEU A 561 0.25 -1.43 -17.00
N SER A 562 0.09 -0.88 -15.81
CA SER A 562 0.17 -1.61 -14.54
C SER A 562 -0.88 -2.70 -14.40
N ASN A 563 -2.09 -2.45 -14.89
CA ASN A 563 -3.17 -3.44 -14.91
C ASN A 563 -2.75 -4.73 -15.68
N ARG A 564 -1.83 -4.63 -16.68
CA ARG A 564 -1.35 -5.79 -17.46
C ARG A 564 -0.56 -6.79 -16.63
N SER A 565 0.12 -6.36 -15.58
CA SER A 565 0.83 -7.26 -14.68
C SER A 565 -0.09 -8.32 -14.08
N ARG A 566 -1.36 -7.95 -13.80
CA ARG A 566 -2.38 -8.85 -13.24
C ARG A 566 -2.92 -9.85 -14.28
N VAL A 567 -2.78 -9.57 -15.56
CA VAL A 567 -3.13 -10.48 -16.66
C VAL A 567 -1.95 -11.41 -17.00
N LEU A 568 -0.73 -10.87 -17.03
CA LEU A 568 0.47 -11.62 -17.41
C LEU A 568 0.94 -12.61 -16.35
N LEU A 569 0.86 -12.27 -15.06
CA LEU A 569 1.38 -13.13 -14.00
C LEU A 569 0.65 -14.50 -13.91
N PRO A 570 -0.69 -14.59 -14.00
CA PRO A 570 -1.38 -15.86 -14.13
C PRO A 570 -0.95 -16.70 -15.36
N ALA A 571 -0.68 -16.04 -16.50
CA ALA A 571 -0.21 -16.70 -17.71
C ALA A 571 1.23 -17.26 -17.57
N LEU A 572 2.12 -16.49 -16.92
CA LEU A 572 3.48 -16.93 -16.55
C LEU A 572 3.41 -18.16 -15.63
N ARG A 573 2.57 -18.10 -14.60
CA ARG A 573 2.35 -19.23 -13.68
C ARG A 573 1.85 -20.46 -14.40
N ALA A 574 0.89 -20.31 -15.32
CA ALA A 574 0.36 -21.44 -16.09
C ALA A 574 1.42 -22.07 -17.01
N ALA A 575 2.25 -21.26 -17.67
CA ALA A 575 3.35 -21.73 -18.50
C ALA A 575 4.41 -22.48 -17.66
N HIS A 576 4.80 -21.93 -16.51
CA HIS A 576 5.71 -22.58 -15.58
C HIS A 576 5.15 -23.93 -15.06
N ALA A 577 3.89 -23.94 -14.61
CA ALA A 577 3.23 -25.16 -14.13
C ALA A 577 3.08 -26.24 -15.20
N ALA A 578 3.01 -25.84 -16.47
CA ALA A 578 2.98 -26.75 -17.61
C ALA A 578 4.37 -27.24 -18.03
N GLY A 579 5.46 -26.72 -17.49
CA GLY A 579 6.83 -26.98 -17.93
C GLY A 579 7.15 -26.38 -19.30
N ASP A 580 6.33 -25.45 -19.78
CA ASP A 580 6.50 -24.80 -21.09
C ASP A 580 7.48 -23.61 -20.98
N ARG A 581 8.76 -23.95 -20.97
CA ARG A 581 9.84 -22.97 -20.83
C ARG A 581 9.83 -21.92 -21.95
N GLU A 582 9.61 -22.33 -23.20
CA GLU A 582 9.62 -21.39 -24.35
C GLU A 582 8.53 -20.33 -24.19
N ARG A 583 7.34 -20.74 -23.78
CA ARG A 583 6.25 -19.82 -23.50
C ARG A 583 6.53 -18.94 -22.27
N PHE A 584 7.08 -19.53 -21.22
CA PHE A 584 7.47 -18.80 -19.99
C PHE A 584 8.46 -17.69 -20.32
N ASP A 585 9.55 -17.99 -21.05
CA ASP A 585 10.57 -17.03 -21.43
C ASP A 585 10.01 -15.89 -22.32
N ARG A 586 9.09 -16.25 -23.24
CA ARG A 586 8.39 -15.27 -24.08
C ARG A 586 7.52 -14.31 -23.27
N LEU A 587 6.75 -14.81 -22.29
CA LEU A 587 5.90 -14.00 -21.39
C LEU A 587 6.74 -13.15 -20.44
N ALA A 588 7.85 -13.69 -19.93
CA ALA A 588 8.82 -12.93 -19.11
C ALA A 588 9.42 -11.76 -19.91
N GLY A 589 9.71 -11.97 -21.20
CA GLY A 589 10.14 -10.90 -22.10
C GLY A 589 9.08 -9.80 -22.28
N VAL A 590 7.80 -10.15 -22.37
CA VAL A 590 6.69 -9.16 -22.42
C VAL A 590 6.62 -8.39 -21.09
N TRP A 591 6.69 -9.08 -19.95
CA TRP A 591 6.72 -8.43 -18.63
C TRP A 591 7.85 -7.40 -18.51
N MET A 592 9.08 -7.78 -18.86
CA MET A 592 10.22 -6.87 -18.80
C MET A 592 10.09 -5.68 -19.76
N ARG A 593 9.52 -5.87 -20.94
CA ARG A 593 9.22 -4.78 -21.88
C ARG A 593 8.19 -3.80 -21.32
N HIS A 594 7.15 -4.29 -20.66
CA HIS A 594 6.16 -3.42 -20.00
C HIS A 594 6.81 -2.59 -18.88
N MET A 595 7.76 -3.15 -18.14
CA MET A 595 8.52 -2.40 -17.14
C MET A 595 9.40 -1.33 -17.76
N GLU A 596 10.03 -1.60 -18.91
CA GLU A 596 10.81 -0.59 -19.67
C GLU A 596 9.93 0.56 -20.18
N LEU A 597 8.71 0.25 -20.67
CA LEU A 597 7.75 1.27 -21.09
C LEU A 597 7.26 2.09 -19.90
N LEU A 598 7.01 1.44 -18.76
CA LEU A 598 6.59 2.11 -17.53
C LEU A 598 7.68 3.05 -17.02
N GLU A 599 8.94 2.60 -16.96
CA GLU A 599 10.10 3.42 -16.59
C GLU A 599 10.20 4.67 -17.48
N ALA A 600 10.12 4.49 -18.80
CA ALA A 600 10.22 5.59 -19.77
C ALA A 600 9.03 6.58 -19.66
N LEU A 601 7.83 6.08 -19.33
CA LEU A 601 6.65 6.92 -19.15
C LEU A 601 6.77 7.77 -17.90
N VAL A 602 7.05 7.14 -16.74
CA VAL A 602 7.08 7.86 -15.45
C VAL A 602 8.27 8.81 -15.34
N ALA A 603 9.36 8.58 -16.10
CA ALA A 603 10.48 9.50 -16.20
C ALA A 603 10.10 10.87 -16.79
N THR A 604 8.95 11.01 -17.43
CA THR A 604 8.49 12.28 -18.02
C THR A 604 7.87 13.26 -17.03
N ASP A 605 7.69 12.87 -15.76
CA ASP A 605 7.08 13.73 -14.73
C ASP A 605 7.90 13.75 -13.44
N GLY A 606 8.24 14.95 -12.97
CA GLY A 606 9.05 15.17 -11.77
C GLY A 606 8.47 14.61 -10.46
N ARG A 607 7.17 14.28 -10.41
CA ARG A 607 6.53 13.63 -9.26
C ARG A 607 6.92 12.15 -9.11
N HIS A 608 7.44 11.53 -10.17
CA HIS A 608 7.72 10.11 -10.27
C HIS A 608 9.23 9.81 -10.41
N LEU A 609 10.09 10.56 -9.73
CA LEU A 609 11.55 10.43 -9.84
C LEU A 609 12.18 10.05 -8.51
N LEU A 610 12.70 8.83 -8.40
CA LEU A 610 13.49 8.41 -7.24
C LEU A 610 14.75 9.29 -7.08
N GLY A 611 15.36 9.73 -8.19
CA GLY A 611 16.53 10.62 -8.13
C GLY A 611 16.27 11.95 -7.43
N ARG A 612 15.06 12.52 -7.58
CA ARG A 612 14.63 13.72 -6.85
C ARG A 612 14.46 13.41 -5.36
N TRP A 613 13.75 12.35 -5.02
CA TRP A 613 13.53 11.91 -3.64
C TRP A 613 14.84 11.69 -2.88
N ALA A 614 15.80 11.00 -3.50
CA ALA A 614 17.13 10.78 -2.93
C ALA A 614 17.95 12.08 -2.81
N ALA A 615 17.89 12.95 -3.83
CA ALA A 615 18.59 14.24 -3.80
C ALA A 615 18.02 15.18 -2.73
N ASP A 616 16.71 15.16 -2.53
CA ASP A 616 16.05 15.94 -1.48
C ASP A 616 16.53 15.50 -0.09
N ALA A 617 16.64 14.21 0.18
CA ALA A 617 17.18 13.68 1.41
C ALA A 617 18.65 14.10 1.65
N ARG A 618 19.50 13.94 0.64
CA ARG A 618 20.93 14.30 0.74
C ARG A 618 21.19 15.76 1.07
N ARG A 619 20.32 16.67 0.61
CA ARG A 619 20.48 18.13 0.86
C ARG A 619 20.41 18.52 2.33
N TRP A 620 19.82 17.68 3.17
CA TRP A 620 19.66 17.96 4.60
C TRP A 620 20.82 17.45 5.45
N GLY A 621 21.72 16.64 4.90
CA GLY A 621 22.87 16.12 5.62
C GLY A 621 23.91 17.22 5.93
N ALA A 622 24.39 17.27 7.17
CA ALA A 622 25.45 18.18 7.60
C ALA A 622 26.82 17.83 6.97
N ASP A 623 27.01 16.57 6.66
CA ASP A 623 28.20 16.02 6.00
C ASP A 623 27.80 14.88 5.07
N ARG A 624 28.80 14.30 4.37
CA ARG A 624 28.58 13.20 3.44
C ARG A 624 28.00 11.95 4.12
N ALA A 625 28.51 11.63 5.30
CA ALA A 625 28.08 10.43 6.02
C ALA A 625 26.61 10.54 6.46
N GLU A 626 26.18 11.70 6.91
CA GLU A 626 24.79 11.96 7.22
C GLU A 626 23.94 12.00 5.95
N ALA A 627 24.40 12.64 4.87
CA ALA A 627 23.69 12.65 3.59
C ALA A 627 23.42 11.25 3.06
N ASP A 628 24.41 10.34 3.15
CA ASP A 628 24.25 8.94 2.74
C ASP A 628 23.27 8.18 3.66
N ARG A 629 23.24 8.47 4.98
CA ARG A 629 22.25 7.91 5.92
C ARG A 629 20.83 8.40 5.64
N LEU A 630 20.66 9.70 5.37
CA LEU A 630 19.36 10.29 5.06
C LEU A 630 18.82 9.79 3.71
N GLU A 631 19.70 9.57 2.72
CA GLU A 631 19.31 8.90 1.48
C GLU A 631 18.82 7.49 1.73
N TYR A 632 19.55 6.70 2.54
CA TYR A 632 19.10 5.36 2.93
C TYR A 632 17.79 5.38 3.71
N ASP A 633 17.60 6.32 4.66
CA ASP A 633 16.35 6.51 5.37
C ASP A 633 15.18 6.73 4.40
N ALA A 634 15.35 7.62 3.41
CA ALA A 634 14.35 7.92 2.40
C ALA A 634 14.06 6.74 1.46
N VAL A 635 15.11 6.04 0.98
CA VAL A 635 14.97 4.94 0.00
C VAL A 635 14.50 3.66 0.68
N SER A 636 14.95 3.38 1.91
CA SER A 636 14.51 2.19 2.65
C SER A 636 13.00 2.20 2.90
N LEU A 637 12.40 3.35 3.17
CA LEU A 637 10.95 3.50 3.33
C LEU A 637 10.17 2.98 2.11
N LEU A 638 10.67 3.24 0.90
CA LEU A 638 10.03 2.85 -0.36
C LEU A 638 10.30 1.40 -0.78
N THR A 639 11.20 0.69 -0.08
CA THR A 639 11.70 -0.63 -0.48
C THR A 639 11.55 -1.66 0.63
N VAL A 640 12.59 -1.85 1.45
CA VAL A 640 12.58 -2.78 2.59
C VAL A 640 11.76 -2.27 3.77
N TRP A 641 11.49 -0.99 3.83
CA TRP A 641 10.78 -0.25 4.87
C TRP A 641 11.52 -0.22 6.23
N GLY A 642 12.43 -1.15 6.50
CA GLY A 642 13.10 -1.24 7.79
C GLY A 642 14.09 -2.41 7.87
N PRO A 643 14.45 -2.85 9.07
CA PRO A 643 15.32 -4.00 9.27
C PRO A 643 14.66 -5.30 8.77
N ARG A 644 15.46 -6.34 8.50
CA ARG A 644 14.99 -7.63 7.95
C ARG A 644 13.73 -8.15 8.64
N ARG A 645 13.67 -8.06 9.95
CA ARG A 645 12.51 -8.55 10.70
C ARG A 645 11.23 -7.78 10.38
N ALA A 646 11.32 -6.47 10.19
CA ALA A 646 10.20 -5.64 9.80
C ALA A 646 9.78 -5.92 8.35
N ALA A 647 10.76 -6.03 7.44
CA ALA A 647 10.54 -6.32 6.04
C ALA A 647 9.89 -7.70 5.83
N ASP A 648 10.45 -8.76 6.43
CA ASP A 648 10.07 -10.15 6.15
C ASP A 648 8.95 -10.63 7.08
N GLU A 649 9.16 -10.65 8.42
CA GLU A 649 8.15 -11.12 9.38
C GLU A 649 7.01 -10.09 9.55
N GLY A 650 7.34 -8.80 9.61
CA GLY A 650 6.40 -7.68 9.67
C GLY A 650 5.69 -7.42 8.35
N ARG A 651 6.18 -7.96 7.22
CA ARG A 651 5.62 -7.81 5.87
C ARG A 651 5.52 -6.36 5.41
N LEU A 652 6.45 -5.51 5.87
CA LEU A 652 6.49 -4.09 5.50
C LEU A 652 7.24 -3.84 4.17
N HIS A 653 7.99 -4.83 3.64
CA HIS A 653 8.58 -4.69 2.32
C HIS A 653 7.48 -4.31 1.30
N ASP A 654 7.80 -3.40 0.42
CA ASP A 654 6.90 -2.88 -0.63
C ASP A 654 5.60 -2.22 -0.12
N TYR A 655 5.43 -1.99 1.20
CA TYR A 655 4.24 -1.28 1.71
C TYR A 655 4.12 0.12 1.08
N ALA A 656 5.25 0.79 0.85
CA ALA A 656 5.29 2.09 0.20
C ALA A 656 5.75 2.01 -1.25
N ASN A 657 5.44 0.91 -1.96
CA ASN A 657 5.83 0.74 -3.35
C ASN A 657 5.31 1.86 -4.25
N ARG A 658 6.10 2.24 -5.23
CA ARG A 658 5.79 3.30 -6.18
C ARG A 658 6.24 2.95 -7.57
N GLU A 659 5.42 3.26 -8.54
CA GLU A 659 5.82 3.15 -9.95
C GLU A 659 6.55 4.44 -10.36
N TRP A 660 7.77 4.60 -9.83
CA TRP A 660 8.65 5.73 -10.10
C TRP A 660 9.85 5.32 -10.95
N SER A 661 10.30 6.24 -11.79
CA SER A 661 11.57 6.09 -12.51
C SER A 661 12.73 5.92 -11.53
N GLY A 662 13.57 4.95 -11.79
CA GLY A 662 14.64 4.50 -10.92
C GLY A 662 14.22 3.37 -9.96
N LEU A 663 12.96 3.27 -9.50
CA LEU A 663 12.46 2.08 -8.82
C LEU A 663 12.07 1.00 -9.82
N VAL A 664 11.26 1.36 -10.83
CA VAL A 664 10.77 0.41 -11.84
C VAL A 664 11.92 -0.17 -12.65
N GLY A 665 12.74 0.67 -13.27
CA GLY A 665 13.89 0.22 -14.08
C GLY A 665 15.07 -0.26 -13.26
N GLY A 666 15.17 0.14 -11.98
CA GLY A 666 16.21 -0.27 -11.05
C GLY A 666 15.87 -1.51 -10.25
N LEU A 667 15.30 -1.32 -9.04
CA LEU A 667 15.05 -2.42 -8.11
C LEU A 667 14.04 -3.43 -8.63
N TYR A 668 12.88 -2.97 -9.12
CA TYR A 668 11.81 -3.89 -9.49
C TYR A 668 12.19 -4.73 -10.71
N ALA A 669 12.83 -4.13 -11.74
CA ALA A 669 13.34 -4.86 -12.89
C ALA A 669 14.42 -5.87 -12.51
N LEU A 670 15.32 -5.52 -11.58
CA LEU A 670 16.33 -6.45 -11.04
C LEU A 670 15.67 -7.66 -10.39
N ARG A 671 14.68 -7.44 -9.52
CA ARG A 671 13.97 -8.50 -8.81
C ARG A 671 13.27 -9.47 -9.76
N TRP A 672 12.46 -8.95 -10.70
CA TRP A 672 11.71 -9.81 -11.64
C TRP A 672 12.63 -10.55 -12.60
N ARG A 673 13.71 -9.91 -13.06
CA ARG A 673 14.72 -10.58 -13.90
C ARG A 673 15.37 -11.74 -13.14
N THR A 674 15.82 -11.51 -11.91
CA THR A 674 16.41 -12.56 -11.05
C THR A 674 15.47 -13.74 -10.88
N LEU A 675 14.17 -13.51 -10.61
CA LEU A 675 13.20 -14.59 -10.51
C LEU A 675 13.03 -15.34 -11.85
N PHE A 676 12.84 -14.62 -12.94
CA PHE A 676 12.56 -15.25 -14.25
C PHE A 676 13.74 -16.06 -14.76
N GLU A 677 14.97 -15.57 -14.59
CA GLU A 677 16.19 -16.29 -14.94
C GLU A 677 16.31 -17.59 -14.14
N GLU A 678 16.08 -17.54 -12.82
CA GLU A 678 16.11 -18.72 -11.96
C GLU A 678 15.00 -19.74 -12.32
N LEU A 679 13.77 -19.28 -12.53
CA LEU A 679 12.67 -20.17 -12.91
C LEU A 679 12.90 -20.82 -14.28
N SER A 680 13.43 -20.09 -15.26
CA SER A 680 13.78 -20.63 -16.57
C SER A 680 14.89 -21.69 -16.48
N ALA A 681 15.92 -21.42 -15.66
CA ALA A 681 17.00 -22.38 -15.40
C ALA A 681 16.49 -23.63 -14.68
N ALA A 682 15.67 -23.46 -13.68
CA ALA A 682 15.05 -24.57 -12.93
C ALA A 682 14.21 -25.48 -13.83
N LEU A 683 13.43 -24.90 -14.76
CA LEU A 683 12.67 -25.65 -15.76
C LEU A 683 13.59 -26.43 -16.72
N ALA A 684 14.74 -25.86 -17.11
CA ALA A 684 15.69 -26.54 -18.01
C ALA A 684 16.39 -27.74 -17.34
N GLU A 685 16.59 -27.63 -16.01
CA GLU A 685 17.35 -28.63 -15.22
C GLU A 685 16.45 -29.62 -14.46
N ASP A 686 15.13 -29.54 -14.61
CA ASP A 686 14.11 -30.34 -13.87
C ASP A 686 14.36 -30.33 -12.35
N ARG A 687 14.65 -29.15 -11.80
CA ARG A 687 14.83 -28.93 -10.36
C ARG A 687 13.85 -27.90 -9.80
N GLY A 688 13.77 -27.78 -8.49
CA GLY A 688 13.13 -26.65 -7.84
C GLY A 688 13.94 -25.35 -8.03
N PRO A 689 13.29 -24.18 -8.02
CA PRO A 689 14.02 -22.92 -8.05
C PRO A 689 14.81 -22.74 -6.74
N ALA A 690 16.03 -22.20 -6.88
CA ALA A 690 16.84 -21.83 -5.74
C ALA A 690 16.20 -20.62 -5.01
N PRO A 691 16.18 -20.61 -3.68
CA PRO A 691 15.65 -19.48 -2.91
C PRO A 691 16.52 -18.23 -3.12
N VAL A 692 15.87 -17.08 -3.24
CA VAL A 692 16.53 -15.78 -3.32
C VAL A 692 16.36 -15.04 -1.98
N ASP A 693 17.46 -14.60 -1.39
CA ASP A 693 17.40 -13.69 -0.22
C ASP A 693 17.00 -12.27 -0.68
N TRP A 694 15.70 -12.06 -0.81
CA TRP A 694 15.15 -10.79 -1.29
C TRP A 694 15.56 -9.62 -0.41
N PHE A 695 15.54 -9.77 0.90
CA PHE A 695 15.96 -8.69 1.81
C PHE A 695 17.42 -8.29 1.59
N ALA A 696 18.33 -9.25 1.47
CA ALA A 696 19.73 -8.93 1.25
C ALA A 696 19.97 -8.19 -0.07
N LEU A 697 19.26 -8.60 -1.15
CA LEU A 697 19.32 -7.93 -2.45
C LEU A 697 18.78 -6.50 -2.35
N GLU A 698 17.63 -6.32 -1.73
CA GLU A 698 16.89 -5.06 -1.65
C GLU A 698 17.59 -4.05 -0.72
N ASP A 699 18.05 -4.48 0.45
CA ASP A 699 18.78 -3.64 1.41
C ASP A 699 20.14 -3.21 0.85
N ALA A 700 20.86 -4.14 0.19
CA ALA A 700 22.09 -3.79 -0.52
C ALA A 700 21.85 -2.79 -1.63
N TRP A 701 20.73 -2.89 -2.35
CA TRP A 701 20.34 -1.91 -3.36
C TRP A 701 19.97 -0.56 -2.73
N ALA A 702 19.18 -0.53 -1.68
CA ALA A 702 18.74 0.69 -0.99
C ALA A 702 19.92 1.47 -0.37
N ARG A 703 21.00 0.79 0.05
CA ARG A 703 22.21 1.41 0.63
C ARG A 703 23.16 2.03 -0.40
N ARG A 704 22.93 1.76 -1.68
CA ARG A 704 23.75 2.39 -2.73
C ARG A 704 23.39 3.86 -2.85
N ARG A 705 24.36 4.67 -3.19
CA ARG A 705 24.09 6.04 -3.62
C ARG A 705 23.40 6.02 -4.99
N HIS A 706 22.26 6.68 -5.09
CA HIS A 706 21.47 6.73 -6.32
C HIS A 706 21.71 8.05 -7.07
N ASP A 707 22.65 8.04 -7.99
CA ASP A 707 22.92 9.17 -8.90
C ASP A 707 21.97 9.10 -10.12
N LEU A 708 20.67 9.12 -9.84
CA LEU A 708 19.59 9.05 -10.81
C LEU A 708 19.13 10.46 -11.22
N PRO A 709 18.50 10.62 -12.41
CA PRO A 709 17.94 11.91 -12.82
C PRO A 709 16.94 12.47 -11.79
N ALA A 710 17.15 13.70 -11.36
CA ALA A 710 16.27 14.45 -10.49
C ALA A 710 15.27 15.35 -11.27
N GLU A 711 15.49 15.50 -12.58
CA GLU A 711 14.64 16.28 -13.47
C GLU A 711 13.96 15.37 -14.49
N PRO A 712 12.71 15.65 -14.87
CA PRO A 712 11.98 14.85 -15.83
C PRO A 712 12.57 14.97 -17.22
N ALA A 713 12.46 13.90 -18.02
CA ALA A 713 12.95 13.84 -19.39
C ALA A 713 11.93 13.19 -20.32
N GLY A 714 11.82 13.72 -21.55
CA GLY A 714 10.92 13.17 -22.56
C GLY A 714 9.61 13.94 -22.67
N ASP A 715 8.69 13.37 -23.46
CA ASP A 715 7.37 13.92 -23.75
C ASP A 715 6.30 12.94 -23.32
N THR A 716 5.45 13.34 -22.35
CA THR A 716 4.42 12.49 -21.75
C THR A 716 3.41 11.99 -22.79
N TRP A 717 2.99 12.82 -23.74
CA TRP A 717 2.01 12.41 -24.74
C TRP A 717 2.57 11.32 -25.65
N ARG A 718 3.83 11.47 -26.10
CA ARG A 718 4.50 10.47 -26.95
C ARG A 718 4.72 9.16 -26.18
N ALA A 719 5.13 9.24 -24.93
CA ALA A 719 5.31 8.06 -24.08
C ALA A 719 3.98 7.32 -23.86
N ALA A 720 2.91 8.03 -23.52
CA ALA A 720 1.57 7.46 -23.35
C ALA A 720 1.01 6.87 -24.67
N ALA A 721 1.25 7.54 -25.82
CA ALA A 721 0.86 7.03 -27.13
C ALA A 721 1.58 5.72 -27.46
N ARG A 722 2.87 5.61 -27.13
CA ARG A 722 3.64 4.38 -27.28
C ARG A 722 3.12 3.26 -26.39
N VAL A 723 2.78 3.55 -25.13
CA VAL A 723 2.13 2.58 -24.24
C VAL A 723 0.85 2.06 -24.88
N ARG A 724 -0.05 2.93 -25.32
CA ARG A 724 -1.30 2.55 -25.98
C ARG A 724 -1.07 1.70 -27.23
N GLU A 725 -0.07 2.05 -28.05
CA GLU A 725 0.26 1.31 -29.28
C GLU A 725 0.77 -0.10 -28.97
N GLU A 726 1.65 -0.25 -27.98
CA GLU A 726 2.15 -1.56 -27.56
C GLU A 726 1.03 -2.41 -26.96
N LEU A 727 0.21 -1.85 -26.08
CA LEU A 727 -0.92 -2.55 -25.50
C LEU A 727 -1.97 -2.98 -26.54
N ALA A 728 -2.17 -2.17 -27.59
CA ALA A 728 -3.08 -2.53 -28.70
C ALA A 728 -2.58 -3.70 -29.55
N ARG A 729 -1.26 -3.93 -29.60
CA ARG A 729 -0.63 -5.03 -30.33
C ARG A 729 -0.37 -6.26 -29.46
N ASP A 730 -0.51 -6.13 -28.15
CA ASP A 730 -0.18 -7.20 -27.22
C ASP A 730 -1.17 -8.36 -27.34
N THR A 731 -0.69 -9.49 -27.83
CA THR A 731 -1.47 -10.73 -27.97
C THR A 731 -1.62 -11.51 -26.67
N CYS A 732 -0.97 -11.07 -25.59
CA CYS A 732 -0.99 -11.72 -24.28
C CYS A 732 -2.10 -11.20 -23.35
N GLN A 733 -2.93 -10.24 -23.81
CA GLN A 733 -4.03 -9.67 -23.02
C GLN A 733 -5.30 -10.52 -23.10
N THR A 734 -5.14 -11.80 -22.88
CA THR A 734 -6.25 -12.78 -22.85
C THR A 734 -6.05 -13.71 -21.67
N SER A 735 -7.12 -14.15 -21.06
CA SER A 735 -7.08 -15.17 -20.01
C SER A 735 -7.79 -16.46 -20.43
N LEU A 736 -7.33 -17.56 -19.88
CA LEU A 736 -8.00 -18.85 -19.99
C LEU A 736 -8.08 -19.45 -18.59
N THR A 737 -9.30 -19.70 -18.13
CA THR A 737 -9.54 -20.44 -16.90
C THR A 737 -10.00 -21.85 -17.26
N ALA A 738 -9.61 -22.84 -16.45
CA ALA A 738 -10.05 -24.21 -16.62
C ALA A 738 -10.49 -24.80 -15.28
N SER A 739 -11.57 -25.56 -15.30
CA SER A 739 -12.08 -26.30 -14.15
C SER A 739 -12.49 -27.72 -14.55
N VAL A 740 -12.30 -28.63 -13.63
CA VAL A 740 -12.80 -30.00 -13.76
C VAL A 740 -14.04 -30.13 -12.89
N ASP A 741 -15.14 -30.57 -13.48
CA ASP A 741 -16.37 -30.81 -12.74
C ASP A 741 -16.18 -32.05 -11.86
N GLY A 742 -16.32 -31.86 -10.56
CA GLY A 742 -15.91 -32.66 -9.43
C GLY A 742 -15.94 -34.20 -9.63
N GLY A 743 -14.82 -34.79 -9.49
CA GLY A 743 -14.74 -36.23 -9.54
C GLY A 743 -13.34 -36.77 -9.71
N VAL A 744 -13.26 -38.06 -9.49
CA VAL A 744 -12.07 -38.86 -9.71
C VAL A 744 -12.25 -39.57 -11.05
N LEU A 745 -11.35 -39.28 -11.99
CA LEU A 745 -11.32 -39.91 -13.29
C LEU A 745 -11.05 -41.42 -13.15
N GLY A 746 -11.98 -42.22 -13.59
CA GLY A 746 -11.87 -43.66 -13.59
C GLY A 746 -12.32 -44.29 -14.91
N PRO A 747 -12.18 -45.64 -15.08
CA PRO A 747 -12.63 -46.30 -16.29
C PRO A 747 -14.11 -46.06 -16.60
N ASP A 748 -14.96 -46.11 -15.58
CA ASP A 748 -16.41 -45.92 -15.67
C ASP A 748 -16.90 -44.61 -15.05
N ARG A 749 -15.97 -43.67 -14.80
CA ARG A 749 -16.26 -42.35 -14.18
C ARG A 749 -15.65 -41.23 -15.00
N PRO A 750 -16.35 -40.81 -16.07
CA PRO A 750 -15.90 -39.66 -16.83
C PRO A 750 -16.04 -38.38 -16.01
N VAL A 751 -15.18 -37.40 -16.26
CA VAL A 751 -15.26 -36.05 -15.71
C VAL A 751 -15.30 -35.04 -16.84
N VAL A 752 -15.82 -33.84 -16.58
CA VAL A 752 -15.91 -32.80 -17.60
C VAL A 752 -14.89 -31.70 -17.30
N LEU A 753 -13.97 -31.45 -18.23
CA LEU A 753 -13.11 -30.27 -18.23
C LEU A 753 -13.82 -29.14 -18.97
N THR A 754 -13.94 -28.00 -18.36
CA THR A 754 -14.44 -26.78 -19.00
C THR A 754 -13.36 -25.70 -19.01
N ALA A 755 -13.08 -25.13 -20.17
CA ALA A 755 -12.20 -23.99 -20.36
C ALA A 755 -13.02 -22.76 -20.77
N ARG A 756 -12.70 -21.59 -20.18
CA ARG A 756 -13.32 -20.29 -20.50
C ARG A 756 -12.25 -19.31 -20.92
N PHE A 757 -12.42 -18.76 -22.10
CA PHE A 757 -11.58 -17.69 -22.66
C PHE A 757 -12.22 -16.34 -22.33
N GLU A 758 -11.38 -15.41 -21.93
CA GLU A 758 -11.75 -14.02 -21.72
C GLU A 758 -10.75 -13.12 -22.45
N ASP A 759 -11.29 -12.20 -23.25
CA ASP A 759 -10.52 -11.13 -23.86
C ASP A 759 -10.45 -9.92 -22.90
N LEU A 760 -9.26 -9.57 -22.46
CA LEU A 760 -8.98 -8.50 -21.53
C LEU A 760 -8.35 -7.27 -22.23
N ASN A 761 -8.30 -7.26 -23.58
CA ASN A 761 -7.76 -6.16 -24.35
C ASN A 761 -8.84 -5.10 -24.61
N GLY A 762 -8.72 -3.95 -23.99
CA GLY A 762 -9.62 -2.82 -24.20
C GLY A 762 -9.33 -1.99 -25.46
N PHE A 763 -8.21 -2.24 -26.15
CA PHE A 763 -7.79 -1.49 -27.35
C PHE A 763 -8.10 -2.23 -28.64
N THR A 764 -7.82 -3.53 -28.71
CA THR A 764 -8.00 -4.34 -29.92
C THR A 764 -8.61 -5.68 -29.53
N PRO A 765 -9.88 -5.94 -29.85
CA PRO A 765 -10.53 -7.18 -29.45
C PRO A 765 -9.92 -8.41 -30.11
N ALA A 766 -9.83 -9.51 -29.35
CA ALA A 766 -9.45 -10.81 -29.84
C ALA A 766 -10.56 -11.39 -30.75
N ARG A 767 -10.14 -12.04 -31.86
CA ARG A 767 -11.04 -12.68 -32.82
C ARG A 767 -10.59 -14.12 -33.11
N ASP A 768 -11.41 -14.89 -33.80
CA ASP A 768 -11.12 -16.21 -34.33
C ASP A 768 -10.71 -17.18 -33.20
N VAL A 769 -11.41 -17.15 -32.06
CA VAL A 769 -11.06 -17.95 -30.88
C VAL A 769 -11.33 -19.42 -31.15
N SER A 770 -10.30 -20.21 -31.01
CA SER A 770 -10.36 -21.67 -31.14
C SER A 770 -9.71 -22.37 -29.96
N PHE A 771 -10.19 -23.57 -29.62
CA PHE A 771 -9.69 -24.31 -28.45
C PHE A 771 -9.11 -25.66 -28.86
N SER A 772 -8.11 -26.13 -28.14
CA SER A 772 -7.53 -27.45 -28.27
C SER A 772 -7.10 -27.98 -26.89
N LEU A 773 -7.13 -29.31 -26.76
CA LEU A 773 -6.61 -30.05 -25.62
C LEU A 773 -5.84 -31.27 -26.13
N ALA A 774 -4.58 -31.39 -25.70
CA ALA A 774 -3.81 -32.62 -25.87
C ALA A 774 -3.93 -33.43 -24.56
N PRO A 775 -4.70 -34.54 -24.53
CA PRO A 775 -4.84 -35.29 -23.29
C PRO A 775 -3.54 -36.00 -22.93
N PRO A 776 -3.19 -36.13 -21.63
CA PRO A 776 -2.03 -36.86 -21.20
C PRO A 776 -2.21 -38.39 -21.41
N ARG A 777 -1.10 -39.14 -21.37
CA ARG A 777 -1.12 -40.59 -21.54
C ARG A 777 -2.08 -41.24 -20.54
N GLY A 778 -2.96 -42.11 -21.06
CA GLY A 778 -3.97 -42.82 -20.28
C GLY A 778 -5.27 -42.05 -20.08
N VAL A 779 -5.42 -40.91 -20.71
CA VAL A 779 -6.65 -40.09 -20.71
C VAL A 779 -7.10 -39.85 -22.15
N THR A 780 -8.38 -39.99 -22.44
CA THR A 780 -9.01 -39.52 -23.68
C THR A 780 -9.86 -38.30 -23.40
N ALA A 781 -10.00 -37.41 -24.39
CA ALA A 781 -10.78 -36.22 -24.31
C ALA A 781 -11.70 -36.12 -25.54
N GLU A 782 -12.99 -36.18 -25.30
CA GLU A 782 -14.04 -36.03 -26.35
C GLU A 782 -14.62 -34.62 -26.26
N PRO A 783 -14.59 -33.80 -27.32
CA PRO A 783 -15.18 -32.46 -27.30
C PRO A 783 -16.70 -32.53 -27.06
N LEU A 784 -17.20 -31.60 -26.21
CA LEU A 784 -18.63 -31.43 -25.96
C LEU A 784 -19.11 -30.10 -26.53
N PRO A 785 -20.39 -29.98 -26.89
CA PRO A 785 -20.97 -28.69 -27.26
C PRO A 785 -20.76 -27.64 -26.18
N ALA A 786 -20.30 -26.45 -26.56
CA ALA A 786 -20.09 -25.33 -25.68
C ALA A 786 -20.47 -24.00 -26.36
N GLY A 787 -20.81 -22.96 -25.59
CA GLY A 787 -21.15 -21.62 -26.10
C GLY A 787 -19.92 -20.80 -26.50
N PRO A 788 -20.11 -19.60 -27.00
CA PRO A 788 -19.03 -18.68 -27.37
C PRO A 788 -18.04 -18.46 -26.23
N GLY A 789 -16.74 -18.44 -26.53
CA GLY A 789 -15.68 -18.23 -25.54
C GLY A 789 -15.50 -19.39 -24.54
N ARG A 790 -16.10 -20.55 -24.81
CA ARG A 790 -16.02 -21.74 -23.94
C ARG A 790 -15.72 -22.97 -24.76
N ALA A 791 -15.01 -23.91 -24.14
CA ALA A 791 -14.87 -25.29 -24.65
C ALA A 791 -15.00 -26.28 -23.50
N SER A 792 -15.60 -27.42 -23.77
CA SER A 792 -15.72 -28.49 -22.78
C SER A 792 -15.30 -29.82 -23.39
N TRP A 793 -14.73 -30.71 -22.58
CA TRP A 793 -14.32 -32.04 -22.98
C TRP A 793 -14.80 -33.06 -21.94
N ARG A 794 -15.35 -34.17 -22.41
CA ARG A 794 -15.54 -35.35 -21.58
C ARG A 794 -14.23 -36.11 -21.52
N LEU A 795 -13.67 -36.26 -20.32
CA LEU A 795 -12.46 -37.01 -20.07
C LEU A 795 -12.80 -38.41 -19.59
N THR A 796 -12.14 -39.44 -20.17
CA THR A 796 -12.27 -40.85 -19.74
C THR A 796 -10.89 -41.46 -19.55
N ALA A 797 -10.74 -42.37 -18.59
CA ALA A 797 -9.51 -43.13 -18.43
C ALA A 797 -9.41 -44.21 -19.54
N ALA A 798 -8.40 -44.13 -20.37
CA ALA A 798 -8.15 -45.03 -21.49
C ALA A 798 -7.14 -46.16 -21.17
N GLY A 799 -6.71 -46.29 -19.91
CA GLY A 799 -5.73 -47.22 -19.43
C GLY A 799 -5.10 -46.80 -18.11
N PRO A 800 -4.03 -47.44 -17.63
CA PRO A 800 -3.33 -47.03 -16.42
C PRO A 800 -2.81 -45.60 -16.56
N ALA A 801 -3.21 -44.72 -15.63
CA ALA A 801 -2.72 -43.37 -15.60
C ALA A 801 -1.21 -43.34 -15.31
N ALA A 802 -0.48 -42.48 -16.00
CA ALA A 802 0.95 -42.27 -15.75
C ALA A 802 1.23 -41.44 -14.49
N SER A 803 0.21 -40.80 -13.95
CA SER A 803 0.26 -39.94 -12.76
C SER A 803 -1.02 -40.06 -11.95
N PRO A 804 -0.96 -39.95 -10.59
CA PRO A 804 -2.16 -39.94 -9.74
C PRO A 804 -3.00 -38.65 -9.91
N ALA A 805 -2.39 -37.58 -10.47
CA ALA A 805 -3.07 -36.33 -10.81
C ALA A 805 -2.49 -35.77 -12.11
N PRO A 806 -2.84 -36.33 -13.30
CA PRO A 806 -2.35 -35.82 -14.57
C PRO A 806 -2.72 -34.37 -14.80
N LEU A 807 -1.78 -33.61 -15.37
CA LEU A 807 -1.95 -32.20 -15.73
C LEU A 807 -2.65 -32.11 -17.09
N LEU A 808 -3.70 -31.30 -17.16
CA LEU A 808 -4.44 -30.95 -18.36
C LEU A 808 -4.10 -29.49 -18.73
N VAL A 809 -3.76 -29.28 -20.00
CA VAL A 809 -3.36 -27.94 -20.49
C VAL A 809 -4.23 -27.58 -21.70
N PRO A 810 -5.47 -27.10 -21.49
CA PRO A 810 -6.25 -26.54 -22.59
C PRO A 810 -5.57 -25.28 -23.13
N VAL A 811 -5.66 -25.09 -24.45
CA VAL A 811 -5.10 -23.95 -25.17
C VAL A 811 -6.22 -23.25 -25.93
N ALA A 812 -6.34 -21.95 -25.76
CA ALA A 812 -7.11 -21.10 -26.65
C ALA A 812 -6.16 -20.34 -27.58
N ARG A 813 -6.49 -20.29 -28.87
CA ARG A 813 -5.78 -19.50 -29.89
C ARG A 813 -6.73 -18.41 -30.39
N CYS A 814 -6.20 -17.24 -30.69
CA CYS A 814 -6.96 -16.10 -31.21
C CYS A 814 -6.10 -15.25 -32.13
N THR A 815 -6.70 -14.25 -32.75
CA THR A 815 -5.99 -13.18 -33.48
C THR A 815 -6.27 -11.84 -32.78
N VAL A 816 -5.24 -11.01 -32.59
CA VAL A 816 -5.33 -9.63 -32.06
C VAL A 816 -4.67 -8.70 -33.08
N GLY A 817 -5.44 -7.81 -33.70
CA GLY A 817 -4.91 -6.92 -34.74
C GLY A 817 -4.27 -7.64 -35.93
N GLY A 818 -4.72 -8.89 -36.22
CA GLY A 818 -4.14 -9.74 -37.26
C GLY A 818 -2.92 -10.56 -36.83
N ALA A 819 -2.39 -10.35 -35.62
CA ALA A 819 -1.30 -11.14 -35.09
C ALA A 819 -1.84 -12.37 -34.30
N PRO A 820 -1.19 -13.56 -34.41
CA PRO A 820 -1.61 -14.74 -33.70
C PRO A 820 -1.30 -14.63 -32.20
N GLY A 821 -2.30 -14.94 -31.36
CA GLY A 821 -2.19 -15.03 -29.91
C GLY A 821 -2.57 -16.42 -29.41
N SER A 822 -2.09 -16.80 -28.24
CA SER A 822 -2.53 -18.00 -27.56
C SER A 822 -2.43 -17.86 -26.05
N VAL A 823 -3.35 -18.51 -25.34
CA VAL A 823 -3.35 -18.57 -23.88
C VAL A 823 -3.64 -20.00 -23.42
N THR A 824 -3.01 -20.41 -22.31
CA THR A 824 -3.18 -21.72 -21.71
C THR A 824 -3.70 -21.61 -20.29
N ALA A 825 -4.43 -22.63 -19.85
CA ALA A 825 -4.68 -22.89 -18.45
C ALA A 825 -4.05 -24.22 -18.05
N ALA A 826 -3.76 -24.40 -16.78
CA ALA A 826 -3.27 -25.64 -16.22
C ALA A 826 -4.21 -26.09 -15.11
N VAL A 827 -4.73 -27.30 -15.20
CA VAL A 827 -5.60 -27.88 -14.17
C VAL A 827 -5.29 -29.36 -14.02
N ARG A 828 -5.39 -29.88 -12.80
CA ARG A 828 -5.16 -31.30 -12.52
C ARG A 828 -6.48 -32.01 -12.28
N VAL A 829 -6.50 -33.29 -12.64
CA VAL A 829 -7.63 -34.18 -12.36
C VAL A 829 -7.12 -35.38 -11.56
N MET A 830 -7.78 -35.72 -10.46
CA MET A 830 -7.46 -36.93 -9.69
C MET A 830 -7.85 -38.17 -10.46
N THR A 831 -7.00 -39.22 -10.44
CA THR A 831 -7.32 -40.51 -11.01
C THR A 831 -7.77 -41.51 -9.94
N ALA A 832 -8.64 -42.46 -10.31
CA ALA A 832 -9.04 -43.50 -9.39
C ALA A 832 -7.85 -44.40 -9.02
N GLY A 833 -7.61 -44.60 -7.72
CA GLY A 833 -6.54 -45.48 -7.24
C GLY A 833 -6.46 -45.49 -5.73
N GLY A 834 -6.34 -46.69 -5.13
CA GLY A 834 -6.08 -46.80 -3.69
C GLY A 834 -4.63 -46.49 -3.35
N VAL A 835 -4.35 -46.07 -2.11
CA VAL A 835 -2.99 -45.77 -1.65
C VAL A 835 -2.16 -47.04 -1.36
N GLY A 836 -2.81 -48.19 -1.14
CA GLY A 836 -2.20 -49.48 -0.88
C GLY A 836 -1.45 -49.57 0.47
N ALA A 837 -1.33 -50.80 0.98
CA ALA A 837 -0.54 -51.07 2.18
C ALA A 837 0.93 -50.68 1.98
N PRO A 838 1.64 -50.23 3.06
CA PRO A 838 1.21 -50.12 4.46
C PRO A 838 0.43 -48.83 4.80
N HIS A 839 0.05 -48.05 3.80
CA HIS A 839 -0.54 -46.74 3.99
C HIS A 839 -2.06 -46.83 4.23
N ARG A 840 -2.57 -45.89 5.05
CA ARG A 840 -4.01 -45.62 5.20
C ARG A 840 -4.30 -44.15 4.88
N THR A 841 -5.54 -43.79 4.71
CA THR A 841 -5.97 -42.39 4.49
C THR A 841 -6.69 -41.87 5.72
N VAL A 842 -6.42 -40.58 6.03
CA VAL A 842 -7.12 -39.82 7.06
C VAL A 842 -7.61 -38.54 6.41
N SER A 843 -8.85 -38.12 6.69
CA SER A 843 -9.40 -36.91 6.11
C SER A 843 -10.40 -36.27 7.05
N SER A 844 -10.19 -34.99 7.38
CA SER A 844 -11.16 -34.09 8.02
C SER A 844 -11.70 -33.00 7.07
N ASN A 845 -11.21 -32.98 5.81
CA ASN A 845 -11.51 -31.94 4.82
C ASN A 845 -12.13 -32.50 3.53
N GLY A 846 -12.67 -33.71 3.55
CA GLY A 846 -13.24 -34.37 2.37
C GLY A 846 -12.21 -34.70 1.29
N ALA A 847 -10.97 -34.99 1.68
CA ALA A 847 -9.88 -35.26 0.75
C ALA A 847 -10.10 -36.53 -0.07
N VAL A 848 -9.61 -36.50 -1.31
CA VAL A 848 -9.50 -37.63 -2.24
C VAL A 848 -8.02 -37.98 -2.41
N PHE A 849 -7.70 -39.26 -2.54
CA PHE A 849 -6.35 -39.77 -2.57
C PHE A 849 -6.14 -40.66 -3.79
N ALA A 850 -4.95 -40.58 -4.38
CA ALA A 850 -4.54 -41.47 -5.45
C ALA A 850 -3.05 -41.82 -5.35
N ARG A 851 -2.69 -42.99 -5.85
CA ARG A 851 -1.29 -43.45 -5.95
C ARG A 851 -1.04 -44.10 -7.30
N VAL A 852 0.09 -43.79 -7.92
CA VAL A 852 0.61 -44.48 -9.10
C VAL A 852 2.14 -44.69 -8.91
N GLY A 853 2.54 -45.94 -8.72
CA GLY A 853 3.96 -46.27 -8.38
C GLY A 853 4.37 -45.64 -7.05
N ASP A 854 5.43 -44.86 -7.06
CA ASP A 854 5.97 -44.06 -5.93
C ASP A 854 5.35 -42.69 -5.79
N ARG A 855 4.44 -42.32 -6.70
CA ARG A 855 3.79 -41.02 -6.71
C ARG A 855 2.43 -41.08 -6.03
N PHE A 856 2.17 -40.04 -5.21
CA PHE A 856 0.90 -39.85 -4.53
C PHE A 856 0.30 -38.51 -4.92
N ALA A 857 -1.01 -38.38 -4.85
CA ALA A 857 -1.72 -37.12 -4.92
C ALA A 857 -2.80 -37.08 -3.85
N VAL A 858 -2.99 -35.87 -3.30
CA VAL A 858 -4.04 -35.54 -2.33
C VAL A 858 -4.77 -34.32 -2.86
N GLU A 859 -6.08 -34.41 -3.05
CA GLU A 859 -6.97 -33.30 -3.34
C GLU A 859 -7.86 -33.05 -2.13
N GLY A 860 -7.92 -31.85 -1.65
CA GLY A 860 -8.76 -31.51 -0.51
C GLY A 860 -9.09 -30.03 -0.43
N SER A 861 -10.02 -29.71 0.46
CA SER A 861 -10.31 -28.34 0.90
C SER A 861 -9.61 -28.04 2.23
N GLY A 862 -10.18 -27.18 3.05
CA GLY A 862 -9.74 -26.89 4.41
C GLY A 862 -9.69 -25.39 4.67
N ARG A 863 -10.13 -25.00 5.87
CA ARG A 863 -10.07 -23.59 6.32
C ARG A 863 -8.71 -23.25 6.90
N ASP A 864 -8.17 -24.13 7.73
CA ASP A 864 -6.84 -24.02 8.31
C ASP A 864 -6.41 -25.34 9.00
N MET A 865 -5.17 -25.31 9.49
CA MET A 865 -4.54 -26.37 10.26
C MET A 865 -3.73 -25.70 11.39
N TRP A 866 -4.41 -24.84 12.18
CA TRP A 866 -3.80 -23.99 13.20
C TRP A 866 -4.74 -23.80 14.39
N GLY A 867 -4.18 -23.88 15.62
CA GLY A 867 -4.98 -23.76 16.85
C GLY A 867 -6.08 -24.81 16.91
N ALA A 868 -7.30 -24.37 17.11
CA ALA A 868 -8.46 -25.26 17.21
C ALA A 868 -8.96 -25.82 15.85
N THR A 869 -8.41 -25.39 14.71
CA THR A 869 -8.82 -25.85 13.38
C THR A 869 -7.88 -26.95 12.90
N GLU A 870 -8.44 -28.10 12.55
CA GLU A 870 -7.70 -29.26 12.05
C GLU A 870 -8.36 -29.82 10.77
N GLU A 871 -8.22 -29.12 9.64
CA GLU A 871 -8.82 -29.51 8.37
C GLU A 871 -7.75 -29.89 7.33
N PHE A 872 -7.43 -31.18 7.24
CA PHE A 872 -6.45 -31.72 6.29
C PHE A 872 -6.80 -33.13 5.80
N GLY A 873 -6.18 -33.53 4.69
CA GLY A 873 -6.15 -34.88 4.21
C GLY A 873 -4.74 -35.44 4.18
N ALA A 874 -4.55 -36.68 4.64
CA ALA A 874 -3.23 -37.29 4.70
C ALA A 874 -3.23 -38.78 4.22
N VAL A 875 -2.15 -39.16 3.57
CA VAL A 875 -1.76 -40.57 3.36
C VAL A 875 -0.76 -40.93 4.46
N VAL A 876 -1.16 -41.80 5.35
CA VAL A 876 -0.46 -42.05 6.62
C VAL A 876 0.20 -43.45 6.60
N HIS A 877 1.42 -43.53 7.10
CA HIS A 877 2.09 -44.75 7.52
C HIS A 877 1.91 -44.90 9.04
N PRO A 878 0.94 -45.68 9.51
CA PRO A 878 0.66 -45.87 10.92
C PRO A 878 1.86 -46.45 11.67
N GLY A 879 2.25 -45.84 12.79
CA GLY A 879 3.40 -46.23 13.56
C GLY A 879 4.72 -46.23 12.79
N GLY A 880 4.77 -45.50 11.68
CA GLY A 880 5.91 -45.52 10.78
C GLY A 880 7.11 -44.70 11.26
N LEU A 881 6.98 -43.88 12.33
CA LEU A 881 8.06 -43.00 12.81
C LEU A 881 8.52 -43.40 14.24
N PRO A 882 9.44 -44.34 14.37
CA PRO A 882 10.03 -44.64 15.67
C PRO A 882 10.87 -43.51 16.22
N GLY A 883 11.30 -43.62 17.51
CA GLY A 883 12.04 -42.56 18.22
C GLY A 883 13.35 -42.15 17.59
N ARG A 884 13.91 -42.94 16.67
CA ARG A 884 15.05 -42.56 15.81
C ARG A 884 14.69 -42.93 14.38
N ALA A 885 14.34 -41.92 13.59
CA ALA A 885 13.91 -42.15 12.23
C ALA A 885 14.01 -40.87 11.38
N ARG A 886 13.95 -41.07 10.08
CA ARG A 886 13.97 -39.99 9.10
C ARG A 886 12.84 -40.21 8.08
N ALA A 887 11.92 -39.24 7.97
CA ALA A 887 10.93 -39.22 6.91
C ALA A 887 11.35 -38.24 5.81
N THR A 888 11.20 -38.65 4.56
CA THR A 888 11.51 -37.79 3.38
C THR A 888 10.38 -37.83 2.38
N VAL A 889 10.19 -36.71 1.65
CA VAL A 889 9.26 -36.61 0.53
C VAL A 889 9.71 -35.51 -0.44
N ARG A 890 9.43 -35.64 -1.72
CA ARG A 890 9.47 -34.56 -2.70
C ARG A 890 8.05 -34.10 -2.98
N VAL A 891 7.74 -32.84 -2.65
CA VAL A 891 6.51 -32.15 -3.08
C VAL A 891 6.71 -31.76 -4.53
N LEU A 892 5.99 -32.36 -5.46
CA LEU A 892 6.13 -32.14 -6.91
C LEU A 892 5.41 -30.85 -7.36
N HIS A 893 4.25 -30.63 -6.81
CA HIS A 893 3.40 -29.46 -7.08
C HIS A 893 2.40 -29.26 -5.94
N GLN A 894 1.90 -28.03 -5.82
CA GLN A 894 0.83 -27.65 -4.91
C GLN A 894 -0.02 -26.56 -5.57
N ASP A 895 -1.34 -26.75 -5.62
CA ASP A 895 -2.24 -25.72 -6.10
C ASP A 895 -2.30 -24.54 -5.13
N PRO A 896 -2.21 -23.28 -5.60
CA PRO A 896 -2.17 -22.11 -4.74
C PRO A 896 -3.58 -21.65 -4.31
N THR A 897 -4.27 -22.48 -3.52
CA THR A 897 -5.62 -22.22 -3.02
C THR A 897 -5.68 -21.09 -1.98
N GLY A 898 -4.58 -20.84 -1.29
CA GLY A 898 -4.39 -19.77 -0.32
C GLY A 898 -2.91 -19.56 -0.02
N ALA A 899 -2.55 -18.39 0.52
CA ALA A 899 -1.16 -18.07 0.87
C ALA A 899 -0.54 -19.08 1.86
N TRP A 900 -1.37 -19.66 2.72
CA TRP A 900 -1.03 -20.62 3.77
C TRP A 900 -1.48 -22.04 3.49
N ALA A 901 -1.93 -22.36 2.27
CA ALA A 901 -2.16 -23.76 1.90
C ALA A 901 -0.90 -24.58 2.19
N ARG A 902 -1.06 -25.81 2.64
CA ARG A 902 0.07 -26.62 3.14
C ARG A 902 0.11 -27.95 2.42
N ALA A 903 1.29 -28.36 1.97
CA ALA A 903 1.55 -29.69 1.42
C ALA A 903 2.93 -30.17 1.89
N GLY A 904 3.02 -31.35 2.50
CA GLY A 904 4.29 -31.86 3.02
C GLY A 904 4.18 -33.07 3.92
N LEU A 905 5.03 -33.12 4.96
CA LEU A 905 5.07 -34.17 5.98
C LEU A 905 4.25 -33.76 7.21
N VAL A 906 3.53 -34.70 7.77
CA VAL A 906 2.77 -34.56 9.02
C VAL A 906 3.08 -35.72 9.96
N VAL A 907 3.20 -35.40 11.25
CA VAL A 907 3.48 -36.38 12.32
C VAL A 907 2.57 -36.12 13.50
N ARG A 908 2.09 -37.21 14.15
CA ARG A 908 1.29 -37.17 15.37
C ARG A 908 1.30 -38.56 16.01
N ASP A 909 0.98 -38.66 17.28
CA ASP A 909 0.90 -39.95 17.95
C ASP A 909 -0.19 -40.86 17.33
N ASP A 910 -1.33 -40.27 17.00
CA ASP A 910 -2.36 -40.87 16.14
C ASP A 910 -2.97 -39.80 15.23
N LEU A 911 -2.69 -39.87 13.92
CA LEU A 911 -3.20 -38.91 12.93
C LEU A 911 -4.71 -39.06 12.67
N ALA A 912 -5.35 -40.14 13.10
CA ALA A 912 -6.79 -40.32 13.01
C ALA A 912 -7.56 -39.77 14.23
N ALA A 913 -6.85 -39.46 15.32
CA ALA A 913 -7.44 -38.94 16.56
C ALA A 913 -7.18 -37.44 16.69
N PRO A 914 -8.17 -36.55 16.48
CA PRO A 914 -8.01 -35.12 16.71
C PRO A 914 -7.58 -34.84 18.15
N GLY A 915 -6.69 -33.85 18.36
CA GLY A 915 -6.14 -33.54 19.68
C GLY A 915 -5.13 -34.52 20.24
N SER A 916 -4.73 -35.57 19.49
CA SER A 916 -3.65 -36.48 19.90
C SER A 916 -2.32 -35.71 20.00
N PRO A 917 -1.48 -35.96 21.04
CA PRO A 917 -0.23 -35.22 21.25
C PRO A 917 0.82 -35.42 20.16
N GLY A 918 1.93 -34.70 20.27
CA GLY A 918 3.08 -34.81 19.40
C GLY A 918 2.83 -34.35 17.98
N PHE A 919 1.94 -33.39 17.77
CA PHE A 919 1.57 -32.89 16.47
C PHE A 919 2.65 -31.96 15.89
N LEU A 920 3.07 -32.27 14.67
CA LEU A 920 4.06 -31.49 13.91
C LEU A 920 3.77 -31.60 12.41
N SER A 921 3.98 -30.51 11.67
CA SER A 921 3.96 -30.50 10.21
C SER A 921 5.14 -29.75 9.63
N LEU A 922 5.75 -30.32 8.58
CA LEU A 922 6.77 -29.68 7.74
C LEU A 922 6.21 -29.56 6.34
N ALA A 923 5.86 -28.36 5.92
CA ALA A 923 5.08 -28.16 4.70
C ALA A 923 5.59 -27.02 3.83
N LEU A 924 5.46 -27.18 2.51
CA LEU A 924 5.51 -26.08 1.55
C LEU A 924 4.22 -25.26 1.62
N THR A 925 4.34 -23.94 1.45
CA THR A 925 3.22 -23.00 1.30
C THR A 925 3.38 -22.17 0.02
N PRO A 926 2.30 -21.77 -0.66
CA PRO A 926 2.41 -21.01 -1.92
C PRO A 926 3.04 -19.63 -1.81
N ALA A 927 2.94 -18.97 -0.66
CA ALA A 927 3.43 -17.59 -0.51
C ALA A 927 4.52 -17.41 0.56
N ASN A 928 4.75 -18.39 1.44
CA ASN A 928 5.63 -18.20 2.59
C ASN A 928 6.82 -19.19 2.62
N GLY A 929 7.06 -19.94 1.54
CA GLY A 929 8.12 -20.96 1.49
C GLY A 929 7.79 -22.19 2.34
N VAL A 930 8.80 -22.77 2.99
CA VAL A 930 8.65 -23.97 3.84
C VAL A 930 8.41 -23.57 5.29
N VAL A 931 7.42 -24.17 5.92
CA VAL A 931 7.03 -23.95 7.31
C VAL A 931 7.15 -25.24 8.14
N LEU A 932 7.83 -25.17 9.27
CA LEU A 932 7.72 -26.16 10.35
C LEU A 932 6.74 -25.61 11.38
N SER A 933 5.64 -26.30 11.63
CA SER A 933 4.66 -25.96 12.66
C SER A 933 4.59 -27.09 13.67
N TRP A 934 4.44 -26.78 14.96
CA TRP A 934 4.41 -27.81 16.01
C TRP A 934 3.51 -27.41 17.18
N ASP A 935 3.13 -28.40 17.94
CA ASP A 935 2.48 -28.32 19.22
C ASP A 935 3.54 -28.00 20.30
N SER A 936 3.55 -26.80 20.86
CA SER A 936 4.60 -26.34 21.77
C SER A 936 4.28 -26.59 23.25
N ASP A 937 3.03 -26.79 23.63
CA ASP A 937 2.59 -27.03 25.00
C ASP A 937 2.08 -28.46 25.28
N GLY A 938 1.87 -29.25 24.22
CA GLY A 938 1.47 -30.67 24.32
C GLY A 938 -0.04 -30.91 24.32
N ASP A 939 -0.84 -29.88 23.94
CA ASP A 939 -2.31 -29.97 23.88
C ASP A 939 -2.83 -30.65 22.59
N GLY A 940 -1.93 -31.05 21.69
CA GLY A 940 -2.25 -31.70 20.43
C GLY A 940 -2.62 -30.75 19.30
N ARG A 941 -2.35 -29.45 19.41
CA ARG A 941 -2.66 -28.41 18.42
C ARG A 941 -1.39 -27.71 17.91
N LEU A 942 -1.41 -27.26 16.66
CA LEU A 942 -0.30 -26.47 16.12
C LEU A 942 -0.46 -25.00 16.59
N ASP A 943 0.47 -24.53 17.39
CA ASP A 943 0.46 -23.18 18.00
C ASP A 943 1.76 -22.39 17.75
N SER A 944 2.82 -23.07 17.34
CA SER A 944 4.14 -22.49 17.11
C SER A 944 4.67 -22.81 15.72
N ARG A 945 5.46 -21.91 15.14
CA ARG A 945 6.00 -22.11 13.79
C ARG A 945 7.33 -21.41 13.54
N ARG A 946 8.09 -21.95 12.56
CA ARG A 946 9.23 -21.30 11.91
C ARG A 946 9.09 -21.38 10.40
N LEU A 947 9.55 -20.35 9.73
CA LEU A 947 9.49 -20.18 8.29
C LEU A 947 10.87 -20.12 7.68
N LEU A 948 10.99 -20.70 6.49
CA LEU A 948 12.13 -20.52 5.60
C LEU A 948 11.58 -20.10 4.23
N ALA A 949 11.72 -18.82 3.92
CA ALA A 949 11.17 -18.21 2.71
C ALA A 949 11.95 -18.62 1.45
N GLY A 950 11.36 -18.33 0.28
CA GLY A 950 12.03 -18.49 -1.02
C GLY A 950 11.93 -19.88 -1.66
N TYR A 951 11.44 -20.88 -0.97
CA TYR A 951 11.23 -22.22 -1.52
C TYR A 951 9.86 -22.32 -2.24
N ALA A 952 9.84 -23.01 -3.38
CA ALA A 952 8.65 -23.36 -4.16
C ALA A 952 8.73 -24.80 -4.67
N ALA A 953 7.60 -25.35 -5.13
CA ALA A 953 7.61 -26.69 -5.74
C ALA A 953 8.34 -26.67 -7.11
N PRO A 954 9.06 -27.76 -7.44
CA PRO A 954 9.27 -28.96 -6.64
C PRO A 954 10.28 -28.75 -5.51
N VAL A 955 10.05 -29.33 -4.33
CA VAL A 955 10.92 -29.21 -3.16
C VAL A 955 11.00 -30.50 -2.40
N HIS A 956 12.20 -30.84 -1.90
CA HIS A 956 12.41 -31.96 -1.00
C HIS A 956 12.26 -31.54 0.44
N LEU A 957 11.51 -32.31 1.21
CA LEU A 957 11.32 -32.11 2.65
C LEU A 957 11.88 -33.33 3.41
N ARG A 958 12.53 -33.08 4.53
CA ARG A 958 13.11 -34.09 5.41
C ARG A 958 12.82 -33.75 6.86
N LEU A 959 12.24 -34.73 7.57
CA LEU A 959 12.02 -34.64 9.00
C LEU A 959 12.86 -35.72 9.70
N THR A 960 13.79 -35.30 10.54
CA THR A 960 14.60 -36.21 11.35
C THR A 960 14.12 -36.18 12.78
N ARG A 961 13.82 -37.34 13.36
CA ARG A 961 13.40 -37.51 14.75
C ARG A 961 14.53 -38.19 15.56
N ASP A 962 14.84 -37.66 16.75
CA ASP A 962 15.69 -38.24 17.77
C ASP A 962 15.02 -38.06 19.15
N GLY A 963 14.33 -39.11 19.61
CA GLY A 963 13.48 -39.07 20.78
C GLY A 963 12.29 -38.12 20.59
N ARG A 964 12.24 -37.05 21.36
CA ARG A 964 11.25 -35.96 21.26
C ARG A 964 11.73 -34.79 20.40
N ARG A 965 13.02 -34.78 20.03
CA ARG A 965 13.60 -33.73 19.19
C ARG A 965 13.31 -34.05 17.72
N CYS A 966 12.72 -33.09 17.03
CA CYS A 966 12.43 -33.13 15.60
C CYS A 966 13.17 -32.02 14.87
N THR A 967 13.86 -32.34 13.77
CA THR A 967 14.55 -31.37 12.91
C THR A 967 13.90 -31.40 11.54
N GLY A 968 13.33 -30.27 11.11
CA GLY A 968 12.76 -30.08 9.78
C GLY A 968 13.77 -29.41 8.85
N GLU A 969 13.96 -29.98 7.67
CA GLU A 969 14.89 -29.50 6.65
C GLU A 969 14.23 -29.53 5.27
N CYS A 970 14.67 -28.66 4.36
CA CYS A 970 14.24 -28.62 2.97
C CYS A 970 15.42 -28.49 2.01
N SER A 971 15.19 -28.82 0.74
CA SER A 971 16.19 -28.77 -0.32
C SER A 971 15.53 -28.56 -1.69
N ALA A 972 16.07 -27.74 -2.54
CA ALA A 972 15.60 -27.55 -3.92
C ALA A 972 16.03 -28.73 -4.84
N ASP A 973 17.20 -29.35 -4.59
CA ASP A 973 17.82 -30.37 -5.44
C ASP A 973 17.93 -31.76 -4.78
N GLY A 974 17.53 -31.88 -3.51
CA GLY A 974 17.66 -33.10 -2.70
C GLY A 974 19.10 -33.43 -2.24
N ARG A 975 20.05 -32.51 -2.49
CA ARG A 975 21.49 -32.69 -2.18
C ARG A 975 21.94 -31.72 -1.09
N VAL A 976 21.68 -30.42 -1.29
CA VAL A 976 21.97 -29.37 -0.31
C VAL A 976 20.74 -29.13 0.53
N TRP A 977 20.89 -29.31 1.85
CA TRP A 977 19.79 -29.24 2.80
C TRP A 977 19.95 -28.02 3.72
N GLU A 978 18.85 -27.31 3.92
CA GLU A 978 18.77 -26.18 4.81
C GLU A 978 17.79 -26.48 5.95
N THR A 979 18.21 -26.17 7.19
CA THR A 979 17.39 -26.40 8.37
C THR A 979 16.34 -25.32 8.54
N VAL A 980 15.08 -25.70 8.53
CA VAL A 980 13.96 -24.80 8.85
C VAL A 980 13.91 -24.51 10.35
N ALA A 981 13.92 -25.57 11.17
CA ALA A 981 14.07 -25.49 12.62
C ALA A 981 14.32 -26.86 13.24
N ALA A 982 14.82 -26.84 14.48
CA ALA A 982 14.86 -28.00 15.37
C ALA A 982 14.05 -27.70 16.64
N VAL A 983 13.06 -28.55 16.94
CA VAL A 983 12.10 -28.35 18.03
C VAL A 983 12.03 -29.60 18.91
N THR A 984 11.59 -29.43 20.15
CA THR A 984 11.34 -30.53 21.07
C THR A 984 9.85 -30.58 21.38
N LEU A 985 9.20 -31.70 21.07
CA LEU A 985 7.80 -31.91 21.36
C LEU A 985 7.61 -32.28 22.84
N PRO A 986 6.81 -31.55 23.62
CA PRO A 986 6.67 -31.81 25.07
C PRO A 986 6.00 -33.14 25.38
N ALA A 987 5.09 -33.60 24.49
CA ALA A 987 4.40 -34.88 24.62
C ALA A 987 4.41 -35.62 23.27
N ALA A 988 5.25 -36.60 23.10
CA ALA A 988 5.33 -37.44 21.90
C ALA A 988 5.56 -38.91 22.29
N ALA A 989 4.75 -39.81 21.76
CA ALA A 989 4.87 -41.23 21.97
C ALA A 989 6.21 -41.80 21.43
N PRO A 990 6.70 -42.94 21.90
CA PRO A 990 7.92 -43.59 21.38
C PRO A 990 7.85 -43.89 19.89
N VAL A 991 6.65 -44.21 19.39
CA VAL A 991 6.34 -44.43 17.96
C VAL A 991 5.16 -43.54 17.58
N GLN A 992 5.28 -42.87 16.47
CA GLN A 992 4.25 -41.94 15.97
C GLN A 992 3.78 -42.36 14.54
N ASP A 993 2.59 -41.88 14.19
CA ASP A 993 2.15 -41.90 12.79
C ASP A 993 2.90 -40.81 12.01
N VAL A 994 3.23 -41.11 10.76
CA VAL A 994 3.82 -40.15 9.82
C VAL A 994 3.12 -40.25 8.47
N GLY A 995 2.93 -39.11 7.82
CA GLY A 995 2.26 -39.11 6.52
C GLY A 995 2.64 -37.93 5.64
N ILE A 996 2.15 -37.96 4.42
CA ILE A 996 2.13 -36.83 3.51
C ILE A 996 0.72 -36.27 3.51
N PHE A 997 0.60 -34.92 3.47
CA PHE A 997 -0.69 -34.27 3.67
C PHE A 997 -0.88 -33.05 2.80
N MET A 998 -2.14 -32.64 2.70
CA MET A 998 -2.56 -31.39 2.09
C MET A 998 -3.69 -30.73 2.87
N SER A 999 -3.64 -29.39 3.02
CA SER A 999 -4.72 -28.52 3.47
C SER A 999 -4.78 -27.29 2.56
N ALA A 1000 -5.94 -26.99 2.01
CA ALA A 1000 -6.11 -25.90 1.04
C ALA A 1000 -6.06 -24.50 1.66
N VAL A 1001 -6.39 -24.37 2.94
CA VAL A 1001 -6.42 -23.09 3.70
C VAL A 1001 -7.11 -21.96 2.91
N GLY A 1002 -8.29 -22.27 2.38
CA GLY A 1002 -9.03 -21.39 1.46
C GLY A 1002 -9.91 -20.33 2.13
N GLY A 1003 -9.72 -20.04 3.44
CA GLY A 1003 -10.41 -18.97 4.14
C GLY A 1003 -11.95 -19.01 4.11
N GLY A 1004 -12.56 -20.20 4.08
CA GLY A 1004 -14.02 -20.36 4.02
C GLY A 1004 -14.61 -20.36 2.61
N SER A 1005 -13.81 -20.22 1.56
CA SER A 1005 -14.27 -20.20 0.15
C SER A 1005 -14.68 -21.57 -0.39
N GLY A 1006 -14.45 -22.65 0.35
CA GLY A 1006 -14.64 -24.03 -0.14
C GLY A 1006 -13.66 -24.44 -1.23
N ALA A 1007 -12.61 -23.66 -1.47
CA ALA A 1007 -11.61 -23.93 -2.49
C ALA A 1007 -10.96 -25.32 -2.27
N ARG A 1008 -10.87 -26.08 -3.34
CA ARG A 1008 -10.18 -27.38 -3.37
C ARG A 1008 -8.91 -27.23 -4.17
N GLY A 1009 -7.87 -27.96 -3.79
CA GLY A 1009 -6.60 -27.98 -4.50
C GLY A 1009 -5.95 -29.33 -4.46
N VAL A 1010 -5.01 -29.55 -5.36
CA VAL A 1010 -4.27 -30.81 -5.51
C VAL A 1010 -2.81 -30.57 -5.11
N ALA A 1011 -2.28 -31.48 -4.30
CA ALA A 1011 -0.84 -31.60 -4.05
C ALA A 1011 -0.33 -32.96 -4.54
N GLY A 1012 0.83 -32.97 -5.20
CA GLY A 1012 1.48 -34.16 -5.70
C GLY A 1012 2.81 -34.44 -5.02
N PHE A 1013 3.11 -35.72 -4.75
CA PHE A 1013 4.26 -36.14 -3.99
C PHE A 1013 4.96 -37.33 -4.67
N SER A 1014 6.27 -37.46 -4.44
CA SER A 1014 7.04 -38.66 -4.81
C SER A 1014 8.09 -38.97 -3.77
N GLY A 1015 8.60 -40.22 -3.78
CA GLY A 1015 9.71 -40.64 -2.92
C GLY A 1015 9.40 -40.56 -1.43
N PHE A 1016 8.13 -40.69 -1.01
CA PHE A 1016 7.79 -40.75 0.41
C PHE A 1016 8.38 -42.02 1.03
N SER A 1017 9.28 -41.85 1.98
CA SER A 1017 9.95 -42.93 2.65
C SER A 1017 10.29 -42.63 4.09
N VAL A 1018 10.39 -43.68 4.93
CA VAL A 1018 10.86 -43.60 6.32
C VAL A 1018 12.02 -44.56 6.49
N THR A 1019 13.14 -44.08 7.05
CA THR A 1019 14.39 -44.83 7.26
C THR A 1019 14.89 -44.71 8.68
#